data_a79d18def62afdd50976609ac8b034e1
#
_entry.id   a79d18def62afdd50976609ac8b034e1
#
_cell.length_a   1.000
_cell.length_b   1.000
_cell.length_c   1.000
_cell.angle_alpha   90.00
_cell.angle_beta   90.00
_cell.angle_gamma   90.00
#
_symmetry.space_group_name_H-M   'P 1'
#
loop_
_entity.id
_entity.type
_entity.pdbx_description
1 polymer ?
#
loop_
_entity_poly.entity_id
_entity_poly.type
_entity_poly.pdbx_seq_one_letter_code
_entity_poly.pdbx_strand_id
1 'polypeptide(L)'
;MSKHIRDTFAQCKLEGRPAMITFITAGFPSIEETVPLMLALQKGGVDIIELGMPFSDPIADGPVIQRANTLALENGMNLHKVLELVKLAREKGVKIPIMLMGYYNPIYRFGDKKFVEEAYNAGANGFLLCDLPLEEASHFRSICTSSGMSYIPLVAPSTTNDRLEVLAADADSFIYVVSRMGSTGSTGSLSSNLDELLKRVRSQTGTKPLAVGFGVSTREHFLQIAGIADGVVIGSFLISLINDTPKELREQRVTDYIQEIVGNRPVDISKLVINSEPVHALEGSIEEATNAFMGNGVDKFGEFGGQYIPEILHDCVKELEAAFFAARDDPSFWAEIKSYYPYMGRPSSMHLADRLTEQVGGARIWLKREDLNHTGSHKINNALAQVILAKRMGKTKVIAETGAGQHGVATATAAAKFGLKCTVLMGAEDVRRQALNVFRMKLLGAEVIEVHSGTKTLRDACNEALRTWVTCLHDTHYVLGSATGPHPFPTMVRTFQSVIGREICEEFPKIHPDGKEFPDYVFACIGGGSNCAGTFSHFIPYTQVKLIGVEAAGEGIDTNSHAATLTAGKPGVLHGAKTYILQDSDGQVSETHSISAGLDYPGVGPELASWKASGRATFLYCKDEEALEGFRILSQSEGIIPALESSHAIFKAIEIAKTLPKDKDIVITVSGRGDKDVQHVAELLPKLGPKIGWDLRIDSANQTKC
;
A
#
# COMPACT_ATOMS: atom_id res chain seq x y z
N MET A 1 -7.73 -28.72 -9.95
CA MET A 1 -8.64 -27.71 -10.54
C MET A 1 -10.05 -27.98 -10.04
N SER A 2 -10.74 -26.98 -9.50
CA SER A 2 -12.09 -27.19 -8.98
C SER A 2 -13.07 -27.56 -10.09
N LYS A 3 -13.38 -28.85 -10.17
CA LYS A 3 -14.40 -29.36 -11.07
C LYS A 3 -15.76 -28.69 -10.83
N HIS A 4 -16.05 -28.38 -9.56
CA HIS A 4 -17.36 -27.86 -9.14
C HIS A 4 -17.70 -26.49 -9.76
N ILE A 5 -16.74 -25.54 -9.81
CA ILE A 5 -16.98 -24.23 -10.48
C ILE A 5 -17.20 -24.42 -11.98
N ARG A 6 -16.38 -25.26 -12.66
CA ARG A 6 -16.53 -25.51 -14.10
C ARG A 6 -17.85 -26.20 -14.44
N ASP A 7 -18.24 -27.20 -13.65
CA ASP A 7 -19.50 -27.92 -13.83
C ASP A 7 -20.70 -26.95 -13.67
N THR A 8 -20.62 -25.98 -12.73
CA THR A 8 -21.63 -24.94 -12.54
C THR A 8 -21.78 -24.08 -13.78
N PHE A 9 -20.68 -23.55 -14.36
CA PHE A 9 -20.77 -22.80 -15.62
C PHE A 9 -21.29 -23.64 -16.77
N ALA A 10 -20.84 -24.90 -16.88
CA ALA A 10 -21.32 -25.81 -17.93
C ALA A 10 -22.82 -26.08 -17.79
N GLN A 11 -23.32 -26.28 -16.58
CA GLN A 11 -24.75 -26.48 -16.32
C GLN A 11 -25.56 -25.24 -16.66
N CYS A 12 -25.12 -24.05 -16.24
CA CYS A 12 -25.78 -22.78 -16.58
C CYS A 12 -25.87 -22.57 -18.09
N LYS A 13 -24.80 -22.92 -18.82
CA LYS A 13 -24.78 -22.85 -20.27
C LYS A 13 -25.76 -23.83 -20.92
N LEU A 14 -25.87 -25.05 -20.41
CA LEU A 14 -26.88 -26.03 -20.89
C LEU A 14 -28.31 -25.55 -20.66
N GLU A 15 -28.53 -24.79 -19.57
CA GLU A 15 -29.82 -24.17 -19.24
C GLU A 15 -30.07 -22.87 -20.03
N GLY A 16 -29.12 -22.44 -20.88
CA GLY A 16 -29.25 -21.24 -21.70
C GLY A 16 -29.24 -19.91 -20.90
N ARG A 17 -28.54 -19.87 -19.76
CA ARG A 17 -28.48 -18.73 -18.84
C ARG A 17 -27.07 -18.47 -18.32
N PRO A 18 -26.78 -17.24 -17.85
CA PRO A 18 -25.53 -16.96 -17.16
C PRO A 18 -25.57 -17.56 -15.73
N ALA A 19 -24.37 -17.78 -15.18
CA ALA A 19 -24.19 -18.07 -13.76
C ALA A 19 -24.45 -16.80 -12.93
N MET A 20 -25.24 -16.91 -11.86
CA MET A 20 -25.44 -15.84 -10.88
C MET A 20 -24.41 -15.97 -9.77
N ILE A 21 -23.54 -14.98 -9.65
CA ILE A 21 -22.45 -14.94 -8.66
C ILE A 21 -22.71 -13.79 -7.70
N THR A 22 -22.51 -13.99 -6.39
CA THR A 22 -22.75 -12.94 -5.40
C THR A 22 -21.61 -12.84 -4.41
N PHE A 23 -21.22 -11.61 -4.09
CA PHE A 23 -20.24 -11.30 -3.06
C PHE A 23 -20.93 -10.92 -1.75
N ILE A 24 -20.48 -11.50 -0.65
CA ILE A 24 -20.75 -11.06 0.73
C ILE A 24 -19.46 -11.07 1.54
N THR A 25 -19.35 -10.17 2.54
CA THR A 25 -18.19 -10.13 3.45
C THR A 25 -18.45 -11.06 4.63
N ALA A 26 -17.53 -11.99 4.90
CA ALA A 26 -17.59 -12.85 6.08
C ALA A 26 -17.55 -12.01 7.36
N GLY A 27 -18.46 -12.27 8.28
CA GLY A 27 -18.58 -11.53 9.54
C GLY A 27 -19.35 -10.20 9.44
N PHE A 28 -19.94 -9.89 8.30
CA PHE A 28 -20.77 -8.71 8.10
C PHE A 28 -22.26 -9.09 7.87
N PRO A 29 -23.23 -8.46 8.53
CA PRO A 29 -23.11 -7.45 9.61
C PRO A 29 -22.66 -8.04 10.96
N SER A 30 -22.78 -9.35 11.14
CA SER A 30 -22.26 -10.12 12.27
C SER A 30 -21.78 -11.50 11.83
N ILE A 31 -20.97 -12.14 12.67
CA ILE A 31 -20.39 -13.46 12.36
C ILE A 31 -21.53 -14.49 12.20
N GLU A 32 -22.53 -14.45 13.09
CA GLU A 32 -23.64 -15.41 13.15
C GLU A 32 -24.54 -15.32 11.93
N GLU A 33 -24.66 -14.15 11.28
CA GLU A 33 -25.52 -13.93 10.12
C GLU A 33 -24.90 -14.41 8.81
N THR A 34 -23.61 -14.64 8.76
CA THR A 34 -22.93 -15.03 7.50
C THR A 34 -23.49 -16.33 6.90
N VAL A 35 -23.61 -17.40 7.68
CA VAL A 35 -24.12 -18.69 7.17
C VAL A 35 -25.60 -18.62 6.81
N PRO A 36 -26.51 -18.03 7.61
CA PRO A 36 -27.90 -17.77 7.21
C PRO A 36 -28.01 -17.00 5.89
N LEU A 37 -27.20 -15.97 5.68
CA LEU A 37 -27.18 -15.22 4.42
C LEU A 37 -26.70 -16.09 3.23
N MET A 38 -25.70 -16.95 3.41
CA MET A 38 -25.27 -17.91 2.36
C MET A 38 -26.39 -18.88 1.98
N LEU A 39 -27.16 -19.36 2.94
CA LEU A 39 -28.34 -20.23 2.70
C LEU A 39 -29.44 -19.45 1.96
N ALA A 40 -29.70 -18.20 2.34
CA ALA A 40 -30.66 -17.31 1.69
C ALA A 40 -30.29 -17.06 0.22
N LEU A 41 -28.99 -16.82 -0.07
CA LEU A 41 -28.47 -16.67 -1.43
C LEU A 41 -28.71 -17.93 -2.27
N GLN A 42 -28.34 -19.10 -1.76
CA GLN A 42 -28.57 -20.38 -2.44
C GLN A 42 -30.07 -20.60 -2.71
N LYS A 43 -30.92 -20.36 -1.71
CA LYS A 43 -32.40 -20.47 -1.84
C LYS A 43 -32.94 -19.49 -2.89
N GLY A 44 -32.36 -18.28 -2.99
CA GLY A 44 -32.72 -17.27 -3.99
C GLY A 44 -32.33 -17.64 -5.41
N GLY A 45 -31.40 -18.55 -5.61
CA GLY A 45 -30.97 -19.01 -6.94
C GLY A 45 -29.57 -18.53 -7.37
N VAL A 46 -28.70 -18.21 -6.40
CA VAL A 46 -27.28 -17.98 -6.65
C VAL A 46 -26.61 -19.28 -7.05
N ASP A 47 -25.70 -19.23 -8.00
CA ASP A 47 -24.96 -20.37 -8.52
C ASP A 47 -23.55 -20.48 -7.89
N ILE A 48 -22.93 -19.36 -7.52
CA ILE A 48 -21.58 -19.30 -6.89
C ILE A 48 -21.59 -18.17 -5.84
N ILE A 49 -21.07 -18.45 -4.65
CA ILE A 49 -20.84 -17.44 -3.61
C ILE A 49 -19.38 -17.00 -3.63
N GLU A 50 -19.13 -15.70 -3.68
CA GLU A 50 -17.85 -15.08 -3.33
C GLU A 50 -17.90 -14.63 -1.88
N LEU A 51 -17.15 -15.32 -1.02
CA LEU A 51 -17.06 -15.00 0.39
C LEU A 51 -15.83 -14.12 0.62
N GLY A 52 -16.05 -12.87 0.93
CA GLY A 52 -15.01 -11.88 1.20
C GLY A 52 -14.28 -12.19 2.50
N MET A 53 -12.95 -12.28 2.42
CA MET A 53 -12.05 -12.36 3.57
C MET A 53 -11.68 -10.94 4.01
N PRO A 54 -12.11 -10.47 5.20
CA PRO A 54 -11.87 -9.10 5.62
C PRO A 54 -10.39 -8.76 5.75
N PHE A 55 -10.03 -7.58 5.24
CA PHE A 55 -8.67 -7.04 5.33
C PHE A 55 -8.69 -5.56 5.70
N SER A 56 -7.71 -5.12 6.48
CA SER A 56 -7.59 -3.76 6.98
C SER A 56 -7.27 -2.72 5.91
N ASP A 57 -6.65 -3.14 4.78
CA ASP A 57 -6.16 -2.26 3.72
C ASP A 57 -6.64 -2.67 2.32
N PRO A 58 -7.95 -2.64 2.07
CA PRO A 58 -8.55 -3.13 0.83
C PRO A 58 -8.40 -2.10 -0.30
N ILE A 59 -7.27 -2.11 -1.01
CA ILE A 59 -6.92 -1.12 -2.05
C ILE A 59 -7.78 -1.18 -3.32
N ALA A 60 -8.46 -2.31 -3.58
CA ALA A 60 -9.33 -2.49 -4.74
C ALA A 60 -10.82 -2.24 -4.44
N ASP A 61 -11.20 -2.19 -3.17
CA ASP A 61 -12.60 -2.11 -2.74
C ASP A 61 -13.10 -0.67 -2.64
N GLY A 62 -14.37 -0.47 -3.02
CA GLY A 62 -15.07 0.79 -2.83
C GLY A 62 -15.61 0.97 -1.39
N PRO A 63 -16.15 2.17 -1.09
CA PRO A 63 -16.51 2.56 0.28
C PRO A 63 -17.48 1.62 0.99
N VAL A 64 -18.39 0.97 0.24
CA VAL A 64 -19.39 0.04 0.79
C VAL A 64 -18.70 -1.23 1.33
N ILE A 65 -17.84 -1.84 0.52
CA ILE A 65 -17.12 -3.06 0.91
C ILE A 65 -16.06 -2.74 1.97
N GLN A 66 -15.39 -1.58 1.89
CA GLN A 66 -14.45 -1.14 2.93
C GLN A 66 -15.14 -1.07 4.31
N ARG A 67 -16.33 -0.46 4.39
CA ARG A 67 -17.10 -0.42 5.65
C ARG A 67 -17.48 -1.81 6.16
N ALA A 68 -17.87 -2.72 5.24
CA ALA A 68 -18.17 -4.10 5.61
C ALA A 68 -16.93 -4.83 6.14
N ASN A 69 -15.75 -4.63 5.51
CA ASN A 69 -14.47 -5.18 6.00
C ASN A 69 -14.14 -4.65 7.40
N THR A 70 -14.23 -3.33 7.61
CA THR A 70 -13.97 -2.70 8.92
C THR A 70 -14.86 -3.29 10.01
N LEU A 71 -16.17 -3.33 9.78
CA LEU A 71 -17.13 -3.88 10.77
C LEU A 71 -16.88 -5.38 11.03
N ALA A 72 -16.55 -6.15 9.99
CA ALA A 72 -16.25 -7.57 10.16
C ALA A 72 -14.97 -7.79 11.01
N LEU A 73 -13.94 -6.95 10.84
CA LEU A 73 -12.73 -6.98 11.68
C LEU A 73 -13.03 -6.56 13.12
N GLU A 74 -13.85 -5.52 13.32
CA GLU A 74 -14.33 -5.10 14.64
C GLU A 74 -15.13 -6.21 15.34
N ASN A 75 -15.91 -7.01 14.60
CA ASN A 75 -16.58 -8.23 15.09
C ASN A 75 -15.58 -9.37 15.40
N GLY A 76 -14.28 -9.15 15.22
CA GLY A 76 -13.21 -10.12 15.48
C GLY A 76 -13.08 -11.20 14.42
N MET A 77 -13.41 -10.91 13.16
CA MET A 77 -13.25 -11.83 12.03
C MET A 77 -11.77 -11.99 11.65
N ASN A 78 -11.38 -13.21 11.31
CA ASN A 78 -10.06 -13.54 10.77
C ASN A 78 -10.15 -14.76 9.84
N LEU A 79 -9.05 -15.17 9.21
CA LEU A 79 -9.06 -16.27 8.24
C LEU A 79 -9.47 -17.62 8.86
N HIS A 80 -9.10 -17.92 10.10
CA HIS A 80 -9.53 -19.15 10.79
C HIS A 80 -11.05 -19.20 10.89
N LYS A 81 -11.68 -18.11 11.33
CA LYS A 81 -13.15 -18.02 11.42
C LYS A 81 -13.82 -18.04 10.05
N VAL A 82 -13.19 -17.47 9.01
CA VAL A 82 -13.71 -17.60 7.63
C VAL A 82 -13.81 -19.07 7.25
N LEU A 83 -12.76 -19.86 7.50
CA LEU A 83 -12.76 -21.30 7.20
C LEU A 83 -13.79 -22.07 8.05
N GLU A 84 -13.94 -21.72 9.33
CA GLU A 84 -14.99 -22.27 10.20
C GLU A 84 -16.40 -21.97 9.65
N LEU A 85 -16.65 -20.76 9.14
CA LEU A 85 -17.92 -20.38 8.51
C LEU A 85 -18.16 -21.16 7.21
N VAL A 86 -17.14 -21.38 6.39
CA VAL A 86 -17.27 -22.21 5.18
C VAL A 86 -17.65 -23.63 5.56
N LYS A 87 -16.97 -24.24 6.54
CA LYS A 87 -17.29 -25.57 7.05
C LYS A 87 -18.71 -25.63 7.58
N LEU A 88 -19.10 -24.71 8.44
CA LEU A 88 -20.46 -24.64 9.00
C LEU A 88 -21.50 -24.46 7.90
N ALA A 89 -21.23 -23.64 6.87
CA ALA A 89 -22.13 -23.47 5.73
C ALA A 89 -22.36 -24.80 4.99
N ARG A 90 -21.29 -25.62 4.79
CA ARG A 90 -21.41 -26.96 4.21
C ARG A 90 -22.25 -27.89 5.09
N GLU A 91 -22.00 -27.90 6.39
CA GLU A 91 -22.77 -28.70 7.36
C GLU A 91 -24.26 -28.30 7.40
N LYS A 92 -24.57 -27.01 7.21
CA LYS A 92 -25.95 -26.48 7.16
C LYS A 92 -26.61 -26.64 5.79
N GLY A 93 -25.92 -27.15 4.78
CA GLY A 93 -26.50 -27.51 3.49
C GLY A 93 -26.26 -26.52 2.34
N VAL A 94 -25.28 -25.62 2.44
CA VAL A 94 -24.79 -24.87 1.29
C VAL A 94 -24.05 -25.82 0.35
N LYS A 95 -24.57 -26.02 -0.86
CA LYS A 95 -24.05 -26.98 -1.85
C LYS A 95 -23.36 -26.30 -3.04
N ILE A 96 -23.74 -25.05 -3.36
CA ILE A 96 -23.14 -24.29 -4.45
C ILE A 96 -21.66 -23.98 -4.18
N PRO A 97 -20.83 -23.73 -5.21
CA PRO A 97 -19.43 -23.37 -5.04
C PRO A 97 -19.27 -22.12 -4.15
N ILE A 98 -18.22 -22.16 -3.29
CA ILE A 98 -17.79 -21.03 -2.46
C ILE A 98 -16.37 -20.67 -2.90
N MET A 99 -16.19 -19.45 -3.39
CA MET A 99 -14.88 -18.83 -3.68
C MET A 99 -14.51 -17.90 -2.54
N LEU A 100 -13.26 -17.93 -2.11
CA LEU A 100 -12.71 -16.99 -1.15
C LEU A 100 -12.09 -15.81 -1.90
N MET A 101 -12.62 -14.60 -1.65
CA MET A 101 -12.14 -13.37 -2.27
C MET A 101 -11.47 -12.47 -1.24
N GLY A 102 -10.32 -11.89 -1.56
CA GLY A 102 -9.63 -10.99 -0.62
C GLY A 102 -8.26 -10.53 -1.10
N TYR A 103 -7.39 -10.34 -0.12
CA TYR A 103 -6.05 -9.80 -0.29
C TYR A 103 -4.99 -10.77 0.21
N TYR A 104 -3.78 -10.66 -0.32
CA TYR A 104 -2.76 -11.68 -0.14
C TYR A 104 -2.09 -11.64 1.25
N ASN A 105 -1.93 -10.49 1.89
CA ASN A 105 -1.16 -10.40 3.14
C ASN A 105 -1.66 -11.32 4.27
N PRO A 106 -2.97 -11.42 4.59
CA PRO A 106 -3.46 -12.38 5.58
C PRO A 106 -3.12 -13.82 5.24
N ILE A 107 -3.20 -14.20 3.95
CA ILE A 107 -2.86 -15.55 3.47
C ILE A 107 -1.36 -15.80 3.59
N TYR A 108 -0.53 -14.84 3.15
CA TYR A 108 0.92 -14.91 3.30
C TYR A 108 1.33 -15.12 4.77
N ARG A 109 0.65 -14.44 5.69
CA ARG A 109 0.89 -14.57 7.13
C ARG A 109 0.41 -15.90 7.69
N PHE A 110 -0.70 -16.45 7.21
CA PHE A 110 -1.22 -17.79 7.57
C PHE A 110 -0.31 -18.90 7.05
N GLY A 111 0.30 -18.69 5.89
CA GLY A 111 1.12 -19.62 5.13
C GLY A 111 0.33 -20.24 3.97
N ASP A 112 0.77 -19.99 2.74
CA ASP A 112 0.08 -20.32 1.49
C ASP A 112 -0.41 -21.77 1.44
N LYS A 113 0.49 -22.73 1.63
CA LYS A 113 0.15 -24.16 1.57
C LYS A 113 -0.87 -24.54 2.63
N LYS A 114 -0.63 -24.12 3.87
CA LYS A 114 -1.51 -24.43 5.00
C LYS A 114 -2.90 -23.85 4.77
N PHE A 115 -2.99 -22.60 4.30
CA PHE A 115 -4.28 -21.94 4.05
C PHE A 115 -5.08 -22.63 2.95
N VAL A 116 -4.44 -22.97 1.83
CA VAL A 116 -5.11 -23.65 0.71
C VAL A 116 -5.60 -25.03 1.13
N GLU A 117 -4.80 -25.81 1.88
CA GLU A 117 -5.20 -27.13 2.40
C GLU A 117 -6.39 -27.02 3.37
N GLU A 118 -6.36 -26.08 4.31
CA GLU A 118 -7.45 -25.86 5.27
C GLU A 118 -8.72 -25.36 4.57
N ALA A 119 -8.59 -24.46 3.57
CA ALA A 119 -9.72 -23.97 2.78
C ALA A 119 -10.38 -25.10 1.96
N TYR A 120 -9.60 -25.98 1.34
CA TYR A 120 -10.10 -27.17 0.67
C TYR A 120 -10.85 -28.07 1.62
N ASN A 121 -10.27 -28.38 2.78
CA ASN A 121 -10.88 -29.24 3.80
C ASN A 121 -12.16 -28.62 4.40
N ALA A 122 -12.25 -27.30 4.48
CA ALA A 122 -13.46 -26.58 4.88
C ALA A 122 -14.56 -26.65 3.80
N GLY A 123 -14.21 -26.94 2.55
CA GLY A 123 -15.14 -27.06 1.42
C GLY A 123 -15.19 -25.84 0.52
N ALA A 124 -14.19 -24.95 0.55
CA ALA A 124 -14.01 -23.90 -0.45
C ALA A 124 -13.62 -24.50 -1.81
N ASN A 125 -13.82 -23.78 -2.90
CA ASN A 125 -13.63 -24.27 -4.27
C ASN A 125 -12.59 -23.46 -5.07
N GLY A 126 -12.23 -22.26 -4.64
CA GLY A 126 -11.26 -21.44 -5.33
C GLY A 126 -10.98 -20.13 -4.63
N PHE A 127 -10.05 -19.37 -5.22
CA PHE A 127 -9.58 -18.09 -4.73
C PHE A 127 -9.62 -17.01 -5.82
N LEU A 128 -9.97 -15.78 -5.41
CA LEU A 128 -9.82 -14.57 -6.19
C LEU A 128 -9.08 -13.56 -5.31
N LEU A 129 -7.82 -13.26 -5.63
CA LEU A 129 -6.99 -12.33 -4.87
C LEU A 129 -6.78 -11.05 -5.65
N CYS A 130 -7.23 -9.94 -5.06
CA CYS A 130 -7.30 -8.67 -5.75
C CYS A 130 -5.93 -8.02 -6.00
N ASP A 131 -4.94 -8.31 -5.17
CA ASP A 131 -3.60 -7.71 -5.17
C ASP A 131 -2.47 -8.72 -5.49
N LEU A 132 -2.82 -9.90 -5.99
CA LEU A 132 -1.86 -10.92 -6.38
C LEU A 132 -1.92 -11.13 -7.91
N PRO A 133 -1.21 -10.32 -8.70
CA PRO A 133 -1.18 -10.47 -10.15
C PRO A 133 -0.39 -11.73 -10.54
N LEU A 134 -0.53 -12.12 -11.80
CA LEU A 134 -0.02 -13.39 -12.32
C LEU A 134 1.49 -13.58 -12.06
N GLU A 135 2.28 -12.51 -12.16
CA GLU A 135 3.73 -12.50 -11.96
C GLU A 135 4.14 -12.88 -10.54
N GLU A 136 3.31 -12.55 -9.56
CA GLU A 136 3.54 -12.88 -8.15
C GLU A 136 2.75 -14.12 -7.70
N ALA A 137 1.74 -14.55 -8.48
CA ALA A 137 0.82 -15.63 -8.12
C ALA A 137 1.35 -17.04 -8.40
N SER A 138 2.45 -17.21 -9.14
CA SER A 138 2.90 -18.51 -9.66
C SER A 138 3.00 -19.59 -8.58
N HIS A 139 3.60 -19.27 -7.42
CA HIS A 139 3.73 -20.19 -6.28
C HIS A 139 2.37 -20.53 -5.68
N PHE A 140 1.56 -19.54 -5.31
CA PHE A 140 0.24 -19.74 -4.71
C PHE A 140 -0.70 -20.52 -5.66
N ARG A 141 -0.67 -20.19 -6.94
CA ARG A 141 -1.45 -20.85 -7.97
C ARG A 141 -1.05 -22.33 -8.16
N SER A 142 0.24 -22.65 -8.09
CA SER A 142 0.69 -24.06 -8.16
C SER A 142 0.14 -24.88 -7.00
N ILE A 143 0.10 -24.31 -5.80
CA ILE A 143 -0.51 -24.95 -4.62
C ILE A 143 -2.01 -25.13 -4.84
N CYS A 144 -2.74 -24.11 -5.31
CA CYS A 144 -4.17 -24.22 -5.61
C CYS A 144 -4.43 -25.36 -6.60
N THR A 145 -3.70 -25.41 -7.71
CA THR A 145 -3.88 -26.41 -8.76
C THR A 145 -3.62 -27.83 -8.22
N SER A 146 -2.54 -28.04 -7.46
CA SER A 146 -2.21 -29.34 -6.86
C SER A 146 -3.24 -29.79 -5.83
N SER A 147 -3.89 -28.86 -5.14
CA SER A 147 -4.94 -29.11 -4.15
C SER A 147 -6.34 -29.21 -4.77
N GLY A 148 -6.49 -29.12 -6.09
CA GLY A 148 -7.80 -29.16 -6.76
C GLY A 148 -8.64 -27.88 -6.62
N MET A 149 -8.06 -26.78 -6.14
CA MET A 149 -8.68 -25.47 -6.02
C MET A 149 -8.49 -24.65 -7.30
N SER A 150 -9.44 -23.77 -7.62
CA SER A 150 -9.30 -22.82 -8.70
C SER A 150 -8.64 -21.51 -8.22
N TYR A 151 -7.75 -20.97 -9.05
CA TYR A 151 -7.29 -19.59 -8.95
C TYR A 151 -7.89 -18.78 -10.09
N ILE A 152 -8.69 -17.76 -9.77
CA ILE A 152 -9.46 -17.00 -10.74
C ILE A 152 -8.69 -15.75 -11.14
N PRO A 153 -8.25 -15.61 -12.41
CA PRO A 153 -7.60 -14.40 -12.88
C PRO A 153 -8.59 -13.27 -13.09
N LEU A 154 -8.14 -12.05 -12.78
CA LEU A 154 -8.84 -10.79 -13.04
C LEU A 154 -8.44 -10.21 -14.38
N VAL A 155 -9.39 -9.57 -15.05
CA VAL A 155 -9.19 -8.77 -16.27
C VAL A 155 -9.87 -7.43 -16.06
N ALA A 156 -9.22 -6.35 -16.47
CA ALA A 156 -9.71 -4.98 -16.37
C ALA A 156 -9.82 -4.32 -17.75
N PRO A 157 -10.51 -3.18 -17.88
CA PRO A 157 -10.53 -2.42 -19.14
C PRO A 157 -9.14 -2.00 -19.62
N SER A 158 -8.20 -1.79 -18.71
CA SER A 158 -6.80 -1.44 -18.97
C SER A 158 -5.93 -2.62 -19.44
N THR A 159 -6.33 -3.88 -19.21
CA THR A 159 -5.55 -5.06 -19.57
C THR A 159 -5.34 -5.14 -21.08
N THR A 160 -4.09 -5.20 -21.54
CA THR A 160 -3.71 -5.27 -22.96
C THR A 160 -4.05 -6.63 -23.59
N ASN A 161 -4.05 -6.71 -24.93
CA ASN A 161 -4.37 -7.96 -25.64
C ASN A 161 -3.34 -9.07 -25.35
N ASP A 162 -2.05 -8.73 -25.39
CA ASP A 162 -0.98 -9.69 -25.09
C ASP A 162 -1.12 -10.29 -23.69
N ARG A 163 -1.50 -9.45 -22.73
CA ARG A 163 -1.76 -9.88 -21.36
C ARG A 163 -3.03 -10.72 -21.23
N LEU A 164 -4.07 -10.41 -22.01
CA LEU A 164 -5.29 -11.23 -22.07
C LEU A 164 -5.00 -12.66 -22.52
N GLU A 165 -4.11 -12.87 -23.49
CA GLU A 165 -3.70 -14.21 -23.93
C GLU A 165 -3.04 -15.00 -22.81
N VAL A 166 -2.14 -14.36 -22.05
CA VAL A 166 -1.46 -14.99 -20.92
C VAL A 166 -2.45 -15.34 -19.79
N LEU A 167 -3.31 -14.40 -19.41
CA LEU A 167 -4.35 -14.63 -18.38
C LEU A 167 -5.34 -15.72 -18.81
N ALA A 168 -5.69 -15.77 -20.09
CA ALA A 168 -6.58 -16.80 -20.64
C ALA A 168 -5.94 -18.19 -20.62
N ALA A 169 -4.65 -18.31 -20.96
CA ALA A 169 -3.93 -19.58 -20.90
C ALA A 169 -3.91 -20.13 -19.46
N ASP A 170 -3.81 -19.24 -18.50
CA ASP A 170 -3.71 -19.56 -17.10
C ASP A 170 -5.06 -19.77 -16.37
N ALA A 171 -6.17 -19.29 -16.94
CA ALA A 171 -7.50 -19.48 -16.37
C ALA A 171 -7.92 -20.96 -16.39
N ASP A 172 -8.22 -21.50 -15.21
CA ASP A 172 -8.61 -22.90 -15.08
C ASP A 172 -10.12 -23.16 -15.06
N SER A 173 -10.92 -22.20 -14.60
CA SER A 173 -12.37 -22.30 -14.48
C SER A 173 -13.12 -21.20 -15.24
N PHE A 174 -12.88 -19.96 -14.91
CA PHE A 174 -13.43 -18.79 -15.57
C PHE A 174 -12.50 -17.57 -15.42
N ILE A 175 -12.80 -16.50 -16.12
CA ILE A 175 -12.10 -15.20 -16.01
C ILE A 175 -13.06 -14.18 -15.42
N TYR A 176 -12.64 -13.48 -14.39
CA TYR A 176 -13.39 -12.41 -13.77
C TYR A 176 -13.09 -11.09 -14.49
N VAL A 177 -14.10 -10.49 -15.10
CA VAL A 177 -13.99 -9.23 -15.84
C VAL A 177 -14.53 -8.08 -15.01
N VAL A 178 -13.65 -7.15 -14.65
CA VAL A 178 -14.00 -5.88 -14.01
C VAL A 178 -14.53 -4.95 -15.11
N SER A 179 -15.79 -4.52 -15.02
CA SER A 179 -16.46 -3.77 -16.11
C SER A 179 -16.13 -2.29 -16.16
N ARG A 180 -15.41 -1.73 -15.16
CA ARG A 180 -15.13 -0.29 -15.04
C ARG A 180 -13.74 0.00 -14.54
N MET A 181 -13.23 1.16 -14.93
CA MET A 181 -12.10 1.82 -14.26
C MET A 181 -12.63 2.44 -12.94
N GLY A 182 -12.02 2.09 -11.81
CA GLY A 182 -12.40 2.61 -10.50
C GLY A 182 -12.69 1.53 -9.45
N SER A 183 -12.83 1.95 -8.19
CA SER A 183 -13.17 1.07 -7.08
C SER A 183 -14.64 0.60 -7.17
N THR A 184 -14.95 -0.51 -6.50
CA THR A 184 -16.29 -1.09 -6.42
C THR A 184 -17.32 -0.08 -5.91
N GLY A 185 -18.45 0.09 -6.61
CA GLY A 185 -19.55 0.95 -6.18
C GLY A 185 -20.76 0.87 -7.10
N SER A 186 -21.97 1.01 -6.54
CA SER A 186 -23.20 1.06 -7.32
C SER A 186 -23.44 2.48 -7.84
N THR A 187 -23.12 2.77 -9.10
CA THR A 187 -23.38 4.08 -9.74
C THR A 187 -24.63 4.12 -10.60
N GLY A 188 -25.46 3.06 -10.58
CA GLY A 188 -26.76 3.02 -11.25
C GLY A 188 -26.74 2.88 -12.78
N SER A 189 -25.57 2.79 -13.42
CA SER A 189 -25.46 2.56 -14.89
C SER A 189 -24.29 1.65 -15.23
N LEU A 190 -24.45 0.78 -16.22
CA LEU A 190 -23.35 -0.01 -16.79
C LEU A 190 -22.43 0.87 -17.64
N SER A 191 -21.17 0.44 -17.84
CA SER A 191 -20.24 1.14 -18.74
C SER A 191 -20.75 1.11 -20.17
N SER A 192 -20.75 2.26 -20.86
CA SER A 192 -21.13 2.36 -22.26
C SER A 192 -20.27 1.50 -23.21
N ASN A 193 -19.07 1.12 -22.78
CA ASN A 193 -18.08 0.37 -23.58
C ASN A 193 -17.96 -1.10 -23.15
N LEU A 194 -18.89 -1.61 -22.31
CA LEU A 194 -18.82 -2.98 -21.80
C LEU A 194 -18.85 -4.04 -22.93
N ASP A 195 -19.70 -3.83 -23.94
CA ASP A 195 -19.82 -4.74 -25.09
C ASP A 195 -18.50 -4.85 -25.88
N GLU A 196 -17.83 -3.72 -26.09
CA GLU A 196 -16.53 -3.68 -26.77
C GLU A 196 -15.45 -4.38 -25.96
N LEU A 197 -15.42 -4.13 -24.65
CA LEU A 197 -14.51 -4.81 -23.74
C LEU A 197 -14.71 -6.33 -23.80
N LEU A 198 -15.95 -6.81 -23.66
CA LEU A 198 -16.23 -8.24 -23.65
C LEU A 198 -15.95 -8.90 -25.00
N LYS A 199 -16.23 -8.24 -26.12
CA LYS A 199 -15.84 -8.73 -27.46
C LYS A 199 -14.32 -8.85 -27.57
N ARG A 200 -13.57 -7.85 -27.09
CA ARG A 200 -12.11 -7.86 -27.06
C ARG A 200 -11.58 -8.99 -26.19
N VAL A 201 -12.09 -9.13 -24.95
CA VAL A 201 -11.70 -10.21 -24.04
C VAL A 201 -12.03 -11.56 -24.66
N ARG A 202 -13.25 -11.75 -25.21
CA ARG A 202 -13.67 -13.01 -25.83
C ARG A 202 -12.80 -13.39 -27.02
N SER A 203 -12.35 -12.43 -27.82
CA SER A 203 -11.48 -12.71 -28.99
C SER A 203 -10.13 -13.30 -28.57
N GLN A 204 -9.61 -12.99 -27.39
CA GLN A 204 -8.34 -13.49 -26.86
C GLN A 204 -8.52 -14.74 -25.97
N THR A 205 -9.66 -14.87 -25.31
CA THR A 205 -9.90 -15.93 -24.32
C THR A 205 -10.65 -17.15 -24.86
N GLY A 206 -11.16 -17.04 -26.09
CA GLY A 206 -11.87 -18.13 -26.77
C GLY A 206 -13.14 -18.58 -26.01
N THR A 207 -13.22 -19.87 -25.69
CA THR A 207 -14.40 -20.47 -25.05
C THR A 207 -14.38 -20.45 -23.52
N LYS A 208 -13.39 -19.84 -22.88
CA LYS A 208 -13.31 -19.72 -21.43
C LYS A 208 -14.52 -18.92 -20.92
N PRO A 209 -15.22 -19.38 -19.85
CA PRO A 209 -16.31 -18.62 -19.27
C PRO A 209 -15.84 -17.25 -18.77
N LEU A 210 -16.65 -16.21 -19.03
CA LEU A 210 -16.41 -14.85 -18.56
C LEU A 210 -17.51 -14.47 -17.57
N ALA A 211 -17.13 -14.07 -16.35
CA ALA A 211 -18.05 -13.50 -15.38
C ALA A 211 -17.77 -12.00 -15.19
N VAL A 212 -18.82 -11.18 -15.29
CA VAL A 212 -18.70 -9.71 -15.24
C VAL A 212 -19.17 -9.19 -13.90
N GLY A 213 -18.29 -8.48 -13.21
CA GLY A 213 -18.56 -7.77 -11.96
C GLY A 213 -18.55 -6.26 -12.11
N PHE A 214 -19.07 -5.56 -11.11
CA PHE A 214 -19.19 -4.12 -10.96
C PHE A 214 -20.41 -3.45 -11.56
N GLY A 215 -21.17 -2.78 -10.70
CA GLY A 215 -22.28 -1.91 -11.06
C GLY A 215 -23.62 -2.61 -11.34
N VAL A 216 -23.69 -3.92 -11.20
CA VAL A 216 -24.93 -4.68 -11.37
C VAL A 216 -25.78 -4.59 -10.10
N SER A 217 -27.03 -4.12 -10.24
CA SER A 217 -27.95 -3.92 -9.12
C SER A 217 -29.43 -4.20 -9.45
N THR A 218 -29.76 -4.34 -10.72
CA THR A 218 -31.13 -4.55 -11.19
C THR A 218 -31.22 -5.75 -12.15
N ARG A 219 -32.45 -6.27 -12.33
CA ARG A 219 -32.71 -7.31 -13.31
C ARG A 219 -32.36 -6.87 -14.73
N GLU A 220 -32.56 -5.62 -15.07
CA GLU A 220 -32.21 -5.08 -16.40
C GLU A 220 -30.69 -5.17 -16.63
N HIS A 221 -29.88 -4.76 -15.65
CA HIS A 221 -28.43 -4.92 -15.71
C HIS A 221 -28.01 -6.38 -15.85
N PHE A 222 -28.67 -7.27 -15.10
CA PHE A 222 -28.43 -8.71 -15.18
C PHE A 222 -28.72 -9.25 -16.60
N LEU A 223 -29.85 -8.89 -17.18
CA LEU A 223 -30.26 -9.35 -18.53
C LEU A 223 -29.36 -8.77 -19.63
N GLN A 224 -28.91 -7.53 -19.50
CA GLN A 224 -27.95 -6.94 -20.45
C GLN A 224 -26.65 -7.73 -20.48
N ILE A 225 -26.08 -8.07 -19.31
CA ILE A 225 -24.84 -8.84 -19.22
C ILE A 225 -25.08 -10.30 -19.65
N ALA A 226 -26.23 -10.88 -19.34
CA ALA A 226 -26.61 -12.25 -19.72
C ALA A 226 -26.51 -12.52 -21.23
N GLY A 227 -26.67 -11.49 -22.06
CA GLY A 227 -26.56 -11.59 -23.51
C GLY A 227 -25.10 -11.66 -24.05
N ILE A 228 -24.11 -11.33 -23.22
CA ILE A 228 -22.72 -11.12 -23.67
C ILE A 228 -21.67 -11.82 -22.81
N ALA A 229 -22.03 -12.30 -21.61
CA ALA A 229 -21.13 -12.99 -20.67
C ALA A 229 -21.76 -14.29 -20.14
N ASP A 230 -20.91 -15.19 -19.61
CA ASP A 230 -21.33 -16.48 -19.08
C ASP A 230 -21.71 -16.42 -17.59
N GLY A 231 -21.39 -15.31 -16.91
CA GLY A 231 -21.72 -15.08 -15.50
C GLY A 231 -21.87 -13.61 -15.17
N VAL A 232 -22.68 -13.33 -14.13
CA VAL A 232 -22.95 -11.97 -13.63
C VAL A 232 -22.66 -11.92 -12.14
N VAL A 233 -21.89 -10.93 -11.70
CA VAL A 233 -21.50 -10.78 -10.30
C VAL A 233 -22.18 -9.55 -9.68
N ILE A 234 -22.80 -9.74 -8.51
CA ILE A 234 -23.38 -8.67 -7.68
C ILE A 234 -22.71 -8.64 -6.31
N GLY A 235 -22.10 -7.50 -5.96
CA GLY A 235 -21.39 -7.30 -4.68
C GLY A 235 -21.93 -6.11 -3.89
N SER A 236 -21.42 -4.91 -4.15
CA SER A 236 -21.66 -3.71 -3.33
C SER A 236 -23.13 -3.40 -3.07
N PHE A 237 -24.01 -3.64 -4.05
CA PHE A 237 -25.45 -3.45 -3.87
C PHE A 237 -26.04 -4.42 -2.83
N LEU A 238 -25.62 -5.69 -2.89
CA LEU A 238 -26.06 -6.72 -1.93
C LEU A 238 -25.58 -6.38 -0.50
N ILE A 239 -24.35 -5.92 -0.34
CA ILE A 239 -23.83 -5.45 0.95
C ILE A 239 -24.67 -4.27 1.47
N SER A 240 -25.01 -3.29 0.62
CA SER A 240 -25.89 -2.18 1.01
C SER A 240 -27.29 -2.69 1.40
N LEU A 241 -27.88 -3.59 0.61
CA LEU A 241 -29.18 -4.19 0.90
C LEU A 241 -29.22 -4.88 2.27
N ILE A 242 -28.17 -5.66 2.58
CA ILE A 242 -28.00 -6.33 3.88
C ILE A 242 -27.91 -5.30 5.01
N ASN A 243 -27.10 -4.25 4.81
CA ASN A 243 -26.92 -3.19 5.79
C ASN A 243 -28.22 -2.46 6.12
N ASP A 244 -28.99 -2.10 5.10
CA ASP A 244 -30.17 -1.26 5.19
C ASP A 244 -31.43 -2.03 5.60
N THR A 245 -31.35 -3.37 5.68
CA THR A 245 -32.47 -4.23 6.06
C THR A 245 -32.40 -4.59 7.55
N PRO A 246 -33.52 -4.49 8.32
CA PRO A 246 -33.60 -4.98 9.68
C PRO A 246 -33.20 -6.46 9.78
N LYS A 247 -32.52 -6.85 10.88
CA LYS A 247 -31.95 -8.19 11.08
C LYS A 247 -32.94 -9.31 10.80
N GLU A 248 -34.14 -9.19 11.31
CA GLU A 248 -35.21 -10.21 11.25
C GLU A 248 -35.72 -10.45 9.82
N LEU A 249 -35.48 -9.51 8.91
CA LEU A 249 -35.96 -9.56 7.52
C LEU A 249 -34.85 -9.83 6.51
N ARG A 250 -33.59 -9.83 6.92
CA ARG A 250 -32.43 -9.89 6.00
C ARG A 250 -32.41 -11.13 5.12
N GLU A 251 -32.58 -12.31 5.71
CA GLU A 251 -32.58 -13.57 4.95
C GLU A 251 -33.69 -13.59 3.88
N GLN A 252 -34.89 -13.20 4.26
CA GLN A 252 -36.02 -13.15 3.32
C GLN A 252 -35.79 -12.10 2.25
N ARG A 253 -35.32 -10.89 2.62
CA ARG A 253 -35.09 -9.80 1.67
C ARG A 253 -33.97 -10.14 0.66
N VAL A 254 -32.90 -10.81 1.12
CA VAL A 254 -31.84 -11.32 0.24
C VAL A 254 -32.37 -12.37 -0.72
N THR A 255 -33.15 -13.33 -0.22
CA THR A 255 -33.80 -14.36 -1.06
C THR A 255 -34.68 -13.72 -2.12
N ASP A 256 -35.57 -12.82 -1.74
CA ASP A 256 -36.51 -12.14 -2.64
C ASP A 256 -35.77 -11.31 -3.72
N TYR A 257 -34.74 -10.57 -3.31
CA TYR A 257 -33.93 -9.79 -4.25
C TYR A 257 -33.24 -10.68 -5.29
N ILE A 258 -32.65 -11.78 -4.88
CA ILE A 258 -32.00 -12.70 -5.83
C ILE A 258 -33.06 -13.32 -6.77
N GLN A 259 -34.22 -13.73 -6.26
CA GLN A 259 -35.32 -14.24 -7.08
C GLN A 259 -35.81 -13.20 -8.09
N GLU A 260 -35.91 -11.94 -7.69
CA GLU A 260 -36.24 -10.84 -8.60
C GLU A 260 -35.20 -10.72 -9.73
N ILE A 261 -33.92 -10.74 -9.39
CA ILE A 261 -32.83 -10.64 -10.37
C ILE A 261 -32.83 -11.82 -11.37
N VAL A 262 -32.95 -13.06 -10.89
CA VAL A 262 -32.91 -14.26 -11.75
C VAL A 262 -34.27 -14.61 -12.37
N GLY A 263 -35.36 -13.91 -12.01
CA GLY A 263 -36.71 -14.07 -12.59
C GLY A 263 -37.51 -15.22 -12.01
N ASN A 264 -37.50 -15.38 -10.69
CA ASN A 264 -38.30 -16.39 -9.95
C ASN A 264 -38.09 -17.83 -10.46
N ARG A 265 -36.88 -18.17 -10.88
CA ARG A 265 -36.57 -19.53 -11.32
C ARG A 265 -36.64 -20.51 -10.15
N PRO A 266 -37.24 -21.70 -10.33
CA PRO A 266 -37.27 -22.72 -9.30
C PRO A 266 -35.83 -23.25 -9.04
N VAL A 267 -35.43 -23.31 -7.76
CA VAL A 267 -34.16 -23.87 -7.32
C VAL A 267 -34.37 -25.26 -6.77
N ASP A 268 -33.89 -26.29 -7.46
CA ASP A 268 -33.94 -27.66 -6.97
C ASP A 268 -32.62 -27.98 -6.23
N ILE A 269 -32.60 -27.70 -4.93
CA ILE A 269 -31.44 -27.93 -4.05
C ILE A 269 -31.07 -29.43 -3.99
N SER A 270 -32.00 -30.34 -4.28
CA SER A 270 -31.74 -31.79 -4.23
C SER A 270 -30.79 -32.26 -5.34
N LYS A 271 -30.74 -31.53 -6.46
CA LYS A 271 -29.86 -31.82 -7.61
C LYS A 271 -28.44 -31.26 -7.45
N LEU A 272 -28.22 -30.39 -6.48
CA LEU A 272 -26.90 -29.86 -6.22
C LEU A 272 -26.04 -30.92 -5.52
N VAL A 273 -24.86 -31.23 -6.07
CA VAL A 273 -23.94 -32.27 -5.57
C VAL A 273 -22.70 -31.59 -4.97
N ILE A 274 -22.38 -31.91 -3.72
CA ILE A 274 -21.09 -31.57 -3.12
C ILE A 274 -20.09 -32.62 -3.60
N ASN A 275 -19.14 -32.28 -4.48
CA ASN A 275 -18.05 -33.17 -4.83
C ASN A 275 -16.98 -33.12 -3.73
N SER A 276 -16.97 -34.12 -2.86
CA SER A 276 -15.97 -34.32 -1.82
C SER A 276 -15.13 -35.58 -2.11
N GLU A 277 -14.44 -35.63 -3.23
CA GLU A 277 -13.40 -36.63 -3.40
C GLU A 277 -12.07 -36.04 -2.90
N PRO A 278 -11.38 -36.72 -1.96
CA PRO A 278 -10.05 -36.30 -1.53
C PRO A 278 -9.09 -36.43 -2.72
N VAL A 279 -8.46 -35.31 -3.08
CA VAL A 279 -7.35 -35.35 -4.04
C VAL A 279 -6.14 -35.92 -3.31
N HIS A 280 -5.68 -37.09 -3.76
CA HIS A 280 -4.39 -37.61 -3.34
C HIS A 280 -3.32 -36.61 -3.76
N ALA A 281 -2.48 -36.17 -2.80
CA ALA A 281 -1.33 -35.33 -3.05
C ALA A 281 -0.50 -35.92 -4.19
N LEU A 282 -0.42 -35.23 -5.30
CA LEU A 282 0.54 -35.53 -6.35
C LEU A 282 1.92 -35.12 -5.80
N GLU A 283 2.70 -36.12 -5.38
CA GLU A 283 4.14 -35.98 -5.16
C GLU A 283 4.82 -35.77 -6.54
N GLY A 284 4.83 -34.54 -6.99
CA GLY A 284 5.59 -34.12 -8.17
C GLY A 284 6.34 -32.85 -7.82
N SER A 285 7.61 -32.79 -8.18
CA SER A 285 8.54 -31.75 -7.80
C SER A 285 8.04 -30.34 -8.15
N ILE A 286 7.63 -29.61 -7.12
CA ILE A 286 7.22 -28.18 -7.17
C ILE A 286 8.39 -27.30 -7.64
N GLU A 287 9.64 -27.76 -7.48
CA GLU A 287 10.85 -27.01 -7.88
C GLU A 287 11.04 -26.86 -9.40
N GLU A 288 10.59 -27.81 -10.22
CA GLU A 288 10.79 -27.74 -11.68
C GLU A 288 9.81 -26.80 -12.39
N ALA A 289 8.60 -26.62 -11.87
CA ALA A 289 7.62 -25.70 -12.42
C ALA A 289 7.95 -24.22 -12.10
N THR A 290 8.63 -23.96 -10.97
CA THR A 290 8.99 -22.62 -10.50
C THR A 290 10.12 -22.01 -11.35
N ASN A 291 11.03 -22.83 -11.89
CA ASN A 291 12.17 -22.36 -12.68
C ASN A 291 11.83 -22.05 -14.15
N ALA A 292 10.73 -22.56 -14.68
CA ALA A 292 10.34 -22.31 -16.08
C ALA A 292 9.65 -20.95 -16.31
N PHE A 293 9.15 -20.29 -15.25
CA PHE A 293 8.41 -19.02 -15.32
C PHE A 293 9.13 -17.82 -14.71
N MET A 294 10.38 -17.96 -14.30
CA MET A 294 11.24 -16.83 -13.96
C MET A 294 11.66 -16.09 -15.25
N GLY A 295 10.70 -15.57 -15.99
CA GLY A 295 10.94 -14.50 -16.94
C GLY A 295 11.50 -13.30 -16.18
N ASN A 296 12.51 -12.60 -16.73
CA ASN A 296 13.27 -11.49 -16.18
C ASN A 296 12.46 -10.67 -15.17
N GLY A 297 12.66 -11.02 -13.89
CA GLY A 297 11.73 -10.65 -12.83
C GLY A 297 11.68 -9.15 -12.62
N VAL A 298 10.50 -8.68 -12.28
CA VAL A 298 10.29 -7.39 -11.62
C VAL A 298 11.45 -7.15 -10.65
N ASP A 299 12.13 -6.00 -10.74
CA ASP A 299 13.28 -5.67 -9.89
C ASP A 299 12.95 -5.90 -8.41
N LYS A 300 13.57 -6.89 -7.83
CA LYS A 300 13.43 -7.25 -6.41
C LYS A 300 14.72 -6.94 -5.67
N PHE A 301 14.58 -6.62 -4.40
CA PHE A 301 15.69 -6.40 -3.47
C PHE A 301 15.83 -7.67 -2.59
N GLY A 302 16.50 -8.69 -3.13
CA GLY A 302 16.50 -10.02 -2.55
C GLY A 302 15.09 -10.64 -2.59
N GLU A 303 14.51 -10.98 -1.45
CA GLU A 303 13.13 -11.49 -1.35
C GLU A 303 12.06 -10.38 -1.28
N PHE A 304 12.43 -9.10 -1.18
CA PHE A 304 11.54 -7.96 -1.01
C PHE A 304 11.28 -7.22 -2.33
N GLY A 305 10.22 -6.42 -2.38
CA GLY A 305 9.77 -5.69 -3.57
C GLY A 305 8.61 -6.39 -4.26
N GLY A 306 8.63 -6.39 -5.58
CA GLY A 306 7.57 -6.99 -6.42
C GLY A 306 6.46 -6.01 -6.80
N GLN A 307 5.39 -6.54 -7.39
CA GLN A 307 4.22 -5.78 -7.87
C GLN A 307 2.93 -6.43 -7.39
N TYR A 308 2.59 -6.28 -6.11
CA TYR A 308 1.37 -6.80 -5.49
C TYR A 308 0.22 -5.80 -5.66
N ILE A 309 -0.27 -5.66 -6.89
CA ILE A 309 -1.23 -4.64 -7.29
C ILE A 309 -2.45 -5.25 -7.98
N PRO A 310 -3.62 -4.58 -7.92
CA PRO A 310 -4.76 -4.96 -8.74
C PRO A 310 -4.43 -4.93 -10.24
N GLU A 311 -4.99 -5.89 -10.99
CA GLU A 311 -4.77 -6.05 -12.43
C GLU A 311 -4.99 -4.74 -13.21
N ILE A 312 -5.93 -3.92 -12.79
CA ILE A 312 -6.25 -2.64 -13.41
C ILE A 312 -5.07 -1.65 -13.43
N LEU A 313 -4.12 -1.75 -12.48
CA LEU A 313 -2.93 -0.91 -12.40
C LEU A 313 -1.73 -1.48 -13.16
N HIS A 314 -1.76 -2.76 -13.54
CA HIS A 314 -0.59 -3.47 -14.07
C HIS A 314 0.04 -2.77 -15.27
N ASP A 315 -0.75 -2.50 -16.32
CA ASP A 315 -0.21 -1.93 -17.56
C ASP A 315 0.24 -0.47 -17.39
N CYS A 316 -0.44 0.29 -16.53
CA CYS A 316 -0.02 1.65 -16.18
C CYS A 316 1.33 1.66 -15.43
N VAL A 317 1.55 0.70 -14.53
CA VAL A 317 2.82 0.55 -13.82
C VAL A 317 3.93 0.08 -14.77
N LYS A 318 3.61 -0.78 -15.76
CA LYS A 318 4.55 -1.18 -16.83
C LYS A 318 4.90 0.00 -17.74
N GLU A 319 3.94 0.85 -18.11
CA GLU A 319 4.19 2.11 -18.84
C GLU A 319 5.16 3.00 -18.07
N LEU A 320 4.93 3.16 -16.75
CA LEU A 320 5.79 3.94 -15.87
C LEU A 320 7.20 3.34 -15.76
N GLU A 321 7.30 2.01 -15.62
CA GLU A 321 8.57 1.28 -15.58
C GLU A 321 9.41 1.56 -16.83
N ALA A 322 8.82 1.37 -18.01
CA ALA A 322 9.48 1.61 -19.29
C ALA A 322 9.92 3.08 -19.45
N ALA A 323 9.05 4.03 -19.11
CA ALA A 323 9.33 5.46 -19.16
C ALA A 323 10.44 5.86 -18.18
N PHE A 324 10.44 5.33 -16.96
CA PHE A 324 11.46 5.61 -15.97
C PHE A 324 12.84 5.08 -16.39
N PHE A 325 12.93 3.84 -16.86
CA PHE A 325 14.22 3.29 -17.28
C PHE A 325 14.78 4.01 -18.52
N ALA A 326 13.92 4.35 -19.48
CA ALA A 326 14.33 5.17 -20.63
C ALA A 326 14.83 6.55 -20.17
N ALA A 327 14.12 7.21 -19.24
CA ALA A 327 14.54 8.52 -18.71
C ALA A 327 15.82 8.43 -17.86
N ARG A 328 15.96 7.37 -17.05
CA ARG A 328 17.17 7.14 -16.23
C ARG A 328 18.43 7.08 -17.07
N ASP A 329 18.34 6.45 -18.22
CA ASP A 329 19.48 6.23 -19.12
C ASP A 329 19.65 7.37 -20.15
N ASP A 330 18.75 8.38 -20.16
CA ASP A 330 18.82 9.57 -21.02
C ASP A 330 19.56 10.73 -20.34
N PRO A 331 20.74 11.13 -20.85
CA PRO A 331 21.48 12.29 -20.32
C PRO A 331 20.67 13.60 -20.36
N SER A 332 19.74 13.77 -21.31
CA SER A 332 18.91 14.97 -21.40
C SER A 332 17.93 15.11 -20.25
N PHE A 333 17.43 14.01 -19.70
CA PHE A 333 16.58 14.00 -18.52
C PHE A 333 17.33 14.52 -17.29
N TRP A 334 18.54 14.04 -17.08
CA TRP A 334 19.39 14.50 -15.98
C TRP A 334 19.86 15.94 -16.14
N ALA A 335 20.16 16.37 -17.38
CA ALA A 335 20.49 17.76 -17.69
C ALA A 335 19.30 18.68 -17.36
N GLU A 336 18.06 18.28 -17.68
CA GLU A 336 16.85 19.02 -17.34
C GLU A 336 16.70 19.11 -15.82
N ILE A 337 16.79 18.01 -15.07
CA ILE A 337 16.71 18.05 -13.58
C ILE A 337 17.82 18.96 -13.01
N LYS A 338 19.06 18.85 -13.48
CA LYS A 338 20.17 19.68 -13.00
C LYS A 338 19.95 21.17 -13.28
N SER A 339 19.28 21.52 -14.37
CA SER A 339 18.95 22.92 -14.66
C SER A 339 18.05 23.55 -13.57
N TYR A 340 17.30 22.75 -12.82
CA TYR A 340 16.49 23.19 -11.68
C TYR A 340 17.21 23.13 -10.34
N TYR A 341 18.49 22.74 -10.26
CA TYR A 341 19.22 22.70 -9.00
C TYR A 341 19.25 24.07 -8.27
N PRO A 342 19.49 25.21 -8.95
CA PRO A 342 19.37 26.52 -8.28
C PRO A 342 17.98 26.77 -7.70
N TYR A 343 16.91 26.36 -8.39
CA TYR A 343 15.54 26.48 -7.91
C TYR A 343 15.28 25.56 -6.70
N MET A 344 15.86 24.37 -6.69
CA MET A 344 15.74 23.41 -5.61
C MET A 344 16.58 23.73 -4.37
N GLY A 345 17.54 24.67 -4.49
CA GLY A 345 18.53 24.94 -3.45
C GLY A 345 19.65 23.90 -3.38
N ARG A 346 20.04 23.31 -4.55
CA ARG A 346 21.08 22.30 -4.61
C ARG A 346 22.38 22.82 -5.25
N PRO A 347 23.56 22.25 -4.84
CA PRO A 347 23.72 21.22 -3.80
C PRO A 347 23.27 21.71 -2.43
N SER A 348 22.64 20.82 -1.60
CA SER A 348 22.31 21.20 -0.24
C SER A 348 23.57 21.29 0.61
N SER A 349 23.67 22.30 1.47
CA SER A 349 24.88 22.52 2.24
C SER A 349 25.16 21.39 3.24
N MET A 350 26.45 21.18 3.51
CA MET A 350 26.94 20.32 4.58
C MET A 350 27.93 21.10 5.42
N HIS A 351 27.83 21.04 6.75
CA HIS A 351 28.74 21.73 7.66
C HIS A 351 28.89 21.00 8.99
N LEU A 352 29.98 21.29 9.67
CA LEU A 352 30.23 20.80 11.02
C LEU A 352 29.29 21.52 12.00
N ALA A 353 28.58 20.76 12.82
CA ALA A 353 27.84 21.25 13.98
C ALA A 353 28.84 21.42 15.13
N ASP A 354 29.56 22.53 15.14
CA ASP A 354 30.73 22.74 16.00
C ASP A 354 30.36 22.85 17.48
N ARG A 355 29.33 23.62 17.83
CA ARG A 355 28.86 23.72 19.22
C ARG A 355 28.28 22.40 19.72
N LEU A 356 27.53 21.71 18.90
CA LEU A 356 27.00 20.39 19.24
C LEU A 356 28.11 19.38 19.43
N THR A 357 29.10 19.37 18.52
CA THR A 357 30.29 18.52 18.62
C THR A 357 31.08 18.77 19.91
N GLU A 358 31.31 20.04 20.26
CA GLU A 358 31.98 20.42 21.49
C GLU A 358 31.18 19.98 22.73
N GLN A 359 29.87 20.21 22.73
CA GLN A 359 28.97 19.83 23.83
C GLN A 359 28.91 18.31 24.03
N VAL A 360 28.93 17.54 22.94
CA VAL A 360 28.89 16.07 22.97
C VAL A 360 30.23 15.49 23.46
N GLY A 361 31.36 16.10 23.07
CA GLY A 361 32.72 15.77 23.52
C GLY A 361 33.29 14.48 22.91
N GLY A 362 32.60 13.83 21.97
CA GLY A 362 32.98 12.62 21.26
C GLY A 362 33.27 12.86 19.78
N ALA A 363 32.67 12.03 18.89
CA ALA A 363 32.81 12.16 17.45
C ALA A 363 32.33 13.52 16.92
N ARG A 364 32.93 13.99 15.82
CA ARG A 364 32.48 15.18 15.09
C ARG A 364 31.14 14.91 14.42
N ILE A 365 30.21 15.87 14.52
CA ILE A 365 28.85 15.77 13.96
C ILE A 365 28.72 16.74 12.80
N TRP A 366 28.46 16.19 11.64
CA TRP A 366 28.22 16.91 10.39
C TRP A 366 26.75 16.83 10.01
N LEU A 367 26.21 17.94 9.51
CA LEU A 367 24.80 18.03 9.10
C LEU A 367 24.68 18.18 7.58
N LYS A 368 24.01 17.24 6.91
CA LYS A 368 23.57 17.40 5.52
C LYS A 368 22.19 18.05 5.51
N ARG A 369 22.13 19.30 5.02
CA ARG A 369 21.03 20.24 5.24
C ARG A 369 19.96 20.17 4.14
N GLU A 370 19.21 19.06 4.07
CA GLU A 370 18.05 18.94 3.17
C GLU A 370 16.86 19.81 3.61
N ASP A 371 16.85 20.31 4.83
CA ASP A 371 15.91 21.28 5.36
C ASP A 371 16.00 22.67 4.70
N LEU A 372 17.13 22.99 4.07
CA LEU A 372 17.36 24.25 3.34
C LEU A 372 16.89 24.17 1.88
N ASN A 373 16.51 23.00 1.38
CA ASN A 373 15.98 22.88 0.03
C ASN A 373 14.69 23.71 -0.13
N HIS A 374 14.41 24.10 -1.37
CA HIS A 374 13.10 24.66 -1.70
C HIS A 374 11.98 23.73 -1.25
N THR A 375 10.94 24.24 -0.63
CA THR A 375 9.87 23.53 0.10
C THR A 375 10.24 23.07 1.52
N GLY A 376 11.51 23.15 1.92
CA GLY A 376 11.96 22.87 3.28
C GLY A 376 12.18 21.40 3.62
N SER A 377 12.42 20.55 2.62
CA SER A 377 12.77 19.13 2.85
C SER A 377 13.35 18.47 1.60
N HIS A 378 13.88 17.24 1.79
CA HIS A 378 14.37 16.37 0.72
C HIS A 378 13.29 15.98 -0.31
N LYS A 379 12.01 16.14 0.00
CA LYS A 379 10.90 15.67 -0.86
C LYS A 379 10.88 16.31 -2.24
N ILE A 380 11.39 17.54 -2.37
CA ILE A 380 11.45 18.22 -3.68
C ILE A 380 12.31 17.47 -4.70
N ASN A 381 13.35 16.75 -4.26
CA ASN A 381 14.25 15.97 -5.16
C ASN A 381 13.44 14.95 -5.96
N ASN A 382 12.62 14.19 -5.26
CA ASN A 382 11.77 13.16 -5.84
C ASN A 382 10.58 13.77 -6.59
N ALA A 383 9.85 14.70 -5.97
CA ALA A 383 8.62 15.26 -6.54
C ALA A 383 8.88 15.98 -7.86
N LEU A 384 9.93 16.80 -7.94
CA LEU A 384 10.29 17.50 -9.17
C LEU A 384 10.67 16.53 -10.29
N ALA A 385 11.49 15.54 -9.98
CA ALA A 385 11.93 14.54 -10.96
C ALA A 385 10.75 13.69 -11.48
N GLN A 386 9.84 13.25 -10.61
CA GLN A 386 8.63 12.52 -11.03
C GLN A 386 7.68 13.39 -11.86
N VAL A 387 7.53 14.68 -11.53
CA VAL A 387 6.69 15.59 -12.31
C VAL A 387 7.29 15.86 -13.70
N ILE A 388 8.62 15.98 -13.83
CA ILE A 388 9.28 16.06 -15.14
C ILE A 388 9.04 14.77 -15.93
N LEU A 389 9.19 13.60 -15.30
CA LEU A 389 8.90 12.30 -15.95
C LEU A 389 7.44 12.23 -16.41
N ALA A 390 6.48 12.59 -15.54
CA ALA A 390 5.06 12.63 -15.87
C ALA A 390 4.78 13.52 -17.09
N LYS A 391 5.41 14.69 -17.15
CA LYS A 391 5.28 15.60 -18.30
C LYS A 391 5.85 14.99 -19.58
N ARG A 392 7.00 14.31 -19.51
CA ARG A 392 7.59 13.58 -20.66
C ARG A 392 6.69 12.42 -21.11
N MET A 393 5.95 11.79 -20.20
CA MET A 393 4.92 10.79 -20.50
C MET A 393 3.61 11.40 -21.05
N GLY A 394 3.50 12.73 -21.18
CA GLY A 394 2.30 13.40 -21.68
C GLY A 394 1.18 13.50 -20.64
N LYS A 395 1.43 13.20 -19.37
CA LYS A 395 0.43 13.35 -18.31
C LYS A 395 0.17 14.84 -18.01
N THR A 396 -1.08 15.19 -17.75
CA THR A 396 -1.52 16.57 -17.49
C THR A 396 -1.91 16.84 -16.05
N LYS A 397 -2.00 15.75 -15.26
CA LYS A 397 -2.38 15.76 -13.84
C LYS A 397 -1.41 14.91 -13.04
N VAL A 398 -1.29 15.26 -11.76
CA VAL A 398 -0.60 14.46 -10.76
C VAL A 398 -1.47 14.30 -9.52
N ILE A 399 -1.39 13.12 -8.91
CA ILE A 399 -1.93 12.87 -7.58
C ILE A 399 -0.80 12.48 -6.63
N ALA A 400 -0.95 12.77 -5.34
CA ALA A 400 0.01 12.38 -4.32
C ALA A 400 -0.72 12.07 -3.00
N GLU A 401 -0.15 11.17 -2.21
CA GLU A 401 -0.46 11.00 -0.80
C GLU A 401 0.45 11.89 0.06
N THR A 402 0.02 12.22 1.27
CA THR A 402 0.90 12.88 2.22
C THR A 402 0.43 12.69 3.66
N GLY A 403 1.38 12.52 4.61
CA GLY A 403 1.14 12.55 6.06
C GLY A 403 1.53 13.90 6.65
N ALA A 404 2.84 14.14 6.86
CA ALA A 404 3.35 15.43 7.37
C ALA A 404 3.11 16.64 6.43
N GLY A 405 2.53 16.43 5.26
CA GLY A 405 2.29 17.48 4.27
C GLY A 405 3.51 17.86 3.42
N GLN A 406 4.71 17.44 3.80
CA GLN A 406 5.95 17.83 3.10
C GLN A 406 6.00 17.31 1.65
N HIS A 407 5.55 16.07 1.42
CA HIS A 407 5.47 15.52 0.07
C HIS A 407 4.40 16.21 -0.76
N GLY A 408 3.22 16.45 -0.17
CA GLY A 408 2.15 17.20 -0.82
C GLY A 408 2.57 18.61 -1.25
N VAL A 409 3.26 19.34 -0.37
CA VAL A 409 3.80 20.67 -0.69
C VAL A 409 4.84 20.58 -1.83
N ALA A 410 5.74 19.61 -1.80
CA ALA A 410 6.74 19.43 -2.85
C ALA A 410 6.09 19.08 -4.20
N THR A 411 5.08 18.19 -4.21
CA THR A 411 4.34 17.81 -5.42
C THR A 411 3.53 18.99 -5.96
N ALA A 412 2.81 19.71 -5.10
CA ALA A 412 2.07 20.91 -5.50
C ALA A 412 2.99 22.00 -6.08
N THR A 413 4.19 22.17 -5.48
CA THR A 413 5.23 23.10 -5.98
C THR A 413 5.72 22.70 -7.37
N ALA A 414 6.06 21.43 -7.57
CA ALA A 414 6.50 20.95 -8.87
C ALA A 414 5.37 21.01 -9.91
N ALA A 415 4.15 20.61 -9.55
CA ALA A 415 2.99 20.69 -10.43
C ALA A 415 2.70 22.14 -10.89
N ALA A 416 2.71 23.10 -9.95
CA ALA A 416 2.54 24.51 -10.25
C ALA A 416 3.66 25.03 -11.19
N LYS A 417 4.91 24.64 -10.94
CA LYS A 417 6.06 25.02 -11.77
C LYS A 417 5.94 24.52 -13.20
N PHE A 418 5.39 23.33 -13.42
CA PHE A 418 5.28 22.71 -14.74
C PHE A 418 3.88 22.82 -15.37
N GLY A 419 2.93 23.46 -14.71
CA GLY A 419 1.59 23.71 -15.21
C GLY A 419 0.68 22.46 -15.23
N LEU A 420 0.91 21.50 -14.32
CA LEU A 420 0.05 20.33 -14.17
C LEU A 420 -1.01 20.57 -13.07
N LYS A 421 -2.18 19.96 -13.23
CA LYS A 421 -3.16 19.90 -12.13
C LYS A 421 -2.64 18.98 -11.03
N CYS A 422 -2.89 19.33 -9.78
CA CYS A 422 -2.41 18.58 -8.62
C CYS A 422 -3.56 18.30 -7.65
N THR A 423 -3.77 17.05 -7.30
CA THR A 423 -4.65 16.61 -6.21
C THR A 423 -3.82 15.88 -5.16
N VAL A 424 -3.97 16.26 -3.89
CA VAL A 424 -3.26 15.66 -2.76
C VAL A 424 -4.26 15.01 -1.81
N LEU A 425 -4.05 13.74 -1.51
CA LEU A 425 -4.85 12.98 -0.55
C LEU A 425 -4.12 12.97 0.80
N MET A 426 -4.84 13.30 1.86
CA MET A 426 -4.25 13.42 3.20
C MET A 426 -5.25 12.95 4.24
N GLY A 427 -4.80 12.14 5.19
CA GLY A 427 -5.65 11.68 6.29
C GLY A 427 -6.19 12.85 7.12
N ALA A 428 -7.45 12.79 7.54
CA ALA A 428 -8.11 13.88 8.26
C ALA A 428 -7.39 14.24 9.59
N GLU A 429 -6.78 13.26 10.26
CA GLU A 429 -5.96 13.51 11.45
C GLU A 429 -4.65 14.24 11.09
N ASP A 430 -4.03 13.89 9.97
CA ASP A 430 -2.84 14.56 9.47
C ASP A 430 -3.15 15.99 9.00
N VAL A 431 -4.31 16.20 8.36
CA VAL A 431 -4.81 17.57 8.00
C VAL A 431 -4.89 18.45 9.23
N ARG A 432 -5.41 17.93 10.34
CA ARG A 432 -5.50 18.65 11.61
C ARG A 432 -4.10 18.96 12.17
N ARG A 433 -3.20 17.97 12.24
CA ARG A 433 -1.85 18.12 12.80
C ARG A 433 -0.95 19.04 11.97
N GLN A 434 -1.20 19.14 10.66
CA GLN A 434 -0.32 19.80 9.68
C GLN A 434 -1.03 20.87 8.85
N ALA A 435 -1.95 21.61 9.47
CA ALA A 435 -2.80 22.63 8.81
C ALA A 435 -1.99 23.67 8.00
N LEU A 436 -0.78 24.04 8.45
CA LEU A 436 0.10 24.96 7.74
C LEU A 436 0.50 24.41 6.36
N ASN A 437 0.84 23.13 6.26
CA ASN A 437 1.19 22.52 4.98
C ASN A 437 -0.04 22.33 4.08
N VAL A 438 -1.22 22.07 4.64
CA VAL A 438 -2.49 22.07 3.90
C VAL A 438 -2.73 23.43 3.25
N PHE A 439 -2.54 24.50 4.01
CA PHE A 439 -2.69 25.86 3.49
C PHE A 439 -1.67 26.16 2.37
N ARG A 440 -0.40 25.74 2.54
CA ARG A 440 0.64 25.88 1.49
C ARG A 440 0.25 25.16 0.20
N MET A 441 -0.25 23.93 0.29
CA MET A 441 -0.70 23.19 -0.89
C MET A 441 -1.84 23.91 -1.63
N LYS A 442 -2.83 24.43 -0.90
CA LYS A 442 -3.93 25.21 -1.46
C LYS A 442 -3.44 26.53 -2.10
N LEU A 443 -2.47 27.24 -1.48
CA LEU A 443 -1.84 28.42 -2.07
C LEU A 443 -1.11 28.13 -3.39
N LEU A 444 -0.54 26.93 -3.53
CA LEU A 444 0.12 26.46 -4.75
C LEU A 444 -0.86 25.97 -5.83
N GLY A 445 -2.17 26.05 -5.55
CA GLY A 445 -3.22 25.66 -6.49
C GLY A 445 -3.57 24.18 -6.49
N ALA A 446 -3.07 23.41 -5.52
CA ALA A 446 -3.45 22.01 -5.39
C ALA A 446 -4.81 21.85 -4.69
N GLU A 447 -5.59 20.89 -5.14
CA GLU A 447 -6.75 20.39 -4.43
C GLU A 447 -6.27 19.44 -3.31
N VAL A 448 -6.79 19.62 -2.09
CA VAL A 448 -6.49 18.71 -0.96
C VAL A 448 -7.77 18.01 -0.55
N ILE A 449 -7.76 16.69 -0.67
CA ILE A 449 -8.87 15.81 -0.32
C ILE A 449 -8.57 15.15 1.03
N GLU A 450 -9.47 15.33 1.98
CA GLU A 450 -9.38 14.70 3.30
C GLU A 450 -9.88 13.26 3.24
N VAL A 451 -9.06 12.32 3.74
CA VAL A 451 -9.41 10.90 3.83
C VAL A 451 -9.90 10.59 5.24
N HIS A 452 -11.18 10.19 5.33
CA HIS A 452 -11.87 9.91 6.59
C HIS A 452 -12.00 8.41 6.91
N SER A 453 -11.52 7.52 6.05
CA SER A 453 -11.50 6.08 6.28
C SER A 453 -10.34 5.66 7.20
N GLY A 454 -10.46 4.51 7.84
CA GLY A 454 -9.41 3.89 8.65
C GLY A 454 -8.93 4.77 9.81
N THR A 455 -7.62 4.79 10.02
CA THR A 455 -6.95 5.61 11.05
C THR A 455 -6.88 7.10 10.71
N LYS A 456 -7.26 7.47 9.49
CA LYS A 456 -7.24 8.86 8.97
C LYS A 456 -5.84 9.46 8.91
N THR A 457 -4.83 8.61 8.65
CA THR A 457 -3.41 8.97 8.57
C THR A 457 -2.83 8.68 7.19
N LEU A 458 -1.51 8.80 7.03
CA LEU A 458 -0.76 8.53 5.80
C LEU A 458 -1.11 7.18 5.16
N ARG A 459 -1.30 6.13 5.96
CA ARG A 459 -1.67 4.79 5.48
C ARG A 459 -2.95 4.82 4.64
N ASP A 460 -3.99 5.47 5.15
CA ASP A 460 -5.28 5.56 4.45
C ASP A 460 -5.22 6.51 3.26
N ALA A 461 -4.39 7.55 3.35
CA ALA A 461 -4.09 8.42 2.20
C ALA A 461 -3.42 7.65 1.06
N CYS A 462 -2.50 6.71 1.34
CA CYS A 462 -1.91 5.82 0.34
C CYS A 462 -2.96 4.91 -0.31
N ASN A 463 -3.82 4.28 0.50
CA ASN A 463 -4.91 3.44 -0.01
C ASN A 463 -5.83 4.23 -0.94
N GLU A 464 -6.22 5.45 -0.56
CA GLU A 464 -7.11 6.29 -1.36
C GLU A 464 -6.42 6.85 -2.62
N ALA A 465 -5.11 7.13 -2.55
CA ALA A 465 -4.34 7.56 -3.71
C ALA A 465 -4.29 6.46 -4.78
N LEU A 466 -4.03 5.20 -4.39
CA LEU A 466 -4.07 4.06 -5.31
C LEU A 466 -5.46 3.88 -5.93
N ARG A 467 -6.54 3.95 -5.13
CA ARG A 467 -7.92 3.88 -5.63
C ARG A 467 -8.27 5.02 -6.58
N THR A 468 -7.85 6.24 -6.24
CA THR A 468 -8.08 7.41 -7.10
C THR A 468 -7.31 7.29 -8.40
N TRP A 469 -6.06 6.83 -8.35
CA TRP A 469 -5.24 6.64 -9.54
C TRP A 469 -5.88 5.71 -10.55
N VAL A 470 -6.48 4.58 -10.09
CA VAL A 470 -7.24 3.65 -10.93
C VAL A 470 -8.32 4.33 -11.78
N THR A 471 -8.91 5.44 -11.29
CA THR A 471 -9.99 6.14 -12.00
C THR A 471 -9.52 7.07 -13.11
N CYS A 472 -8.23 7.41 -13.17
CA CYS A 472 -7.69 8.47 -14.02
C CYS A 472 -6.30 8.15 -14.63
N LEU A 473 -6.02 6.87 -14.93
CA LEU A 473 -4.72 6.37 -15.40
C LEU A 473 -4.18 7.07 -16.66
N HIS A 474 -5.05 7.46 -17.61
CA HIS A 474 -4.62 7.96 -18.90
C HIS A 474 -3.88 9.29 -18.83
N ASP A 475 -4.36 10.23 -18.03
CA ASP A 475 -3.86 11.61 -17.99
C ASP A 475 -3.16 11.98 -16.68
N THR A 476 -3.11 11.06 -15.73
CA THR A 476 -2.65 11.30 -14.36
C THR A 476 -1.49 10.38 -14.00
N HIS A 477 -0.45 10.96 -13.38
CA HIS A 477 0.65 10.23 -12.75
C HIS A 477 0.52 10.27 -11.23
N TYR A 478 0.72 9.14 -10.58
CA TYR A 478 0.82 9.06 -9.13
C TYR A 478 2.25 9.37 -8.71
N VAL A 479 2.46 10.53 -8.07
CA VAL A 479 3.75 10.95 -7.52
C VAL A 479 3.88 10.36 -6.13
N LEU A 480 4.44 9.16 -6.03
CA LEU A 480 4.62 8.48 -4.76
C LEU A 480 5.76 9.10 -3.96
N GLY A 481 5.49 9.44 -2.69
CA GLY A 481 6.38 10.26 -1.85
C GLY A 481 7.48 9.50 -1.13
N SER A 482 7.44 8.17 -1.14
CA SER A 482 8.38 7.35 -0.39
C SER A 482 9.02 6.24 -1.25
N ALA A 483 10.06 5.59 -0.74
CA ALA A 483 10.72 4.45 -1.40
C ALA A 483 9.96 3.14 -1.15
N THR A 484 8.63 3.22 -1.08
CA THR A 484 7.67 2.12 -0.90
C THR A 484 6.88 1.89 -2.17
N GLY A 485 5.86 1.03 -2.11
CA GLY A 485 4.97 0.80 -3.24
C GLY A 485 5.48 -0.26 -4.21
N PRO A 486 4.71 -0.54 -5.28
CA PRO A 486 5.07 -1.54 -6.27
C PRO A 486 6.28 -1.06 -7.10
N HIS A 487 7.05 -2.02 -7.63
CA HIS A 487 8.04 -1.69 -8.65
C HIS A 487 7.36 -0.92 -9.82
N PRO A 488 7.96 0.20 -10.37
CA PRO A 488 9.32 0.69 -10.17
C PRO A 488 9.48 1.74 -9.06
N PHE A 489 8.44 2.09 -8.30
CA PHE A 489 8.47 3.21 -7.36
C PHE A 489 9.66 3.17 -6.38
N PRO A 490 9.98 2.05 -5.69
CA PRO A 490 11.12 2.03 -4.77
C PRO A 490 12.43 2.41 -5.45
N THR A 491 12.73 1.82 -6.61
CA THR A 491 13.94 2.10 -7.41
C THR A 491 13.93 3.54 -7.93
N MET A 492 12.80 4.04 -8.41
CA MET A 492 12.64 5.39 -8.95
C MET A 492 12.86 6.45 -7.87
N VAL A 493 12.18 6.33 -6.74
CA VAL A 493 12.30 7.28 -5.61
C VAL A 493 13.72 7.27 -5.05
N ARG A 494 14.31 6.08 -4.81
CA ARG A 494 15.71 5.97 -4.39
C ARG A 494 16.64 6.66 -5.37
N THR A 495 16.47 6.45 -6.68
CA THR A 495 17.30 7.05 -7.73
C THR A 495 17.23 8.58 -7.70
N PHE A 496 16.06 9.17 -7.54
CA PHE A 496 15.91 10.62 -7.46
C PHE A 496 16.41 11.22 -6.13
N GLN A 497 16.31 10.48 -5.05
CA GLN A 497 16.83 10.88 -3.75
C GLN A 497 18.32 10.64 -3.58
N SER A 498 18.95 9.80 -4.41
CA SER A 498 20.36 9.43 -4.30
C SER A 498 21.34 10.62 -4.44
N VAL A 499 20.85 11.75 -4.93
CA VAL A 499 21.58 13.02 -4.94
C VAL A 499 22.10 13.40 -3.55
N ILE A 500 21.40 13.03 -2.47
CA ILE A 500 21.80 13.32 -1.08
C ILE A 500 23.14 12.61 -0.77
N GLY A 501 23.18 11.28 -0.92
CA GLY A 501 24.37 10.48 -0.67
C GLY A 501 25.52 10.84 -1.60
N ARG A 502 25.23 11.12 -2.88
CA ARG A 502 26.24 11.57 -3.84
C ARG A 502 26.91 12.88 -3.40
N GLU A 503 26.13 13.87 -3.03
CA GLU A 503 26.67 15.16 -2.57
C GLU A 503 27.46 15.01 -1.27
N ILE A 504 27.06 14.13 -0.33
CA ILE A 504 27.89 13.83 0.85
C ILE A 504 29.27 13.30 0.41
N CYS A 505 29.31 12.31 -0.48
CA CYS A 505 30.59 11.77 -1.00
C CYS A 505 31.45 12.81 -1.72
N GLU A 506 30.83 13.76 -2.44
CA GLU A 506 31.53 14.80 -3.18
C GLU A 506 32.04 15.97 -2.31
N GLU A 507 31.27 16.32 -1.28
CA GLU A 507 31.47 17.49 -0.43
C GLU A 507 32.33 17.17 0.80
N PHE A 508 32.11 16.05 1.47
CA PHE A 508 32.77 15.72 2.73
C PHE A 508 34.31 15.77 2.63
N PRO A 509 34.98 15.18 1.61
CA PRO A 509 36.44 15.26 1.50
C PRO A 509 36.99 16.69 1.36
N LYS A 510 36.18 17.60 0.80
CA LYS A 510 36.61 18.99 0.54
C LYS A 510 36.50 19.88 1.79
N ILE A 511 35.55 19.57 2.68
CA ILE A 511 35.31 20.39 3.87
C ILE A 511 35.93 19.78 5.13
N HIS A 512 36.30 18.49 5.09
CA HIS A 512 36.95 17.81 6.20
C HIS A 512 38.37 18.34 6.40
N PRO A 513 38.80 18.73 7.61
CA PRO A 513 40.12 19.36 7.83
C PRO A 513 41.31 18.55 7.31
N ASP A 514 41.24 17.22 7.43
CA ASP A 514 42.32 16.30 7.03
C ASP A 514 42.06 15.65 5.68
N GLY A 515 41.04 16.08 4.91
CA GLY A 515 40.71 15.53 3.61
C GLY A 515 40.23 14.08 3.63
N LYS A 516 39.65 13.62 4.75
CA LYS A 516 39.14 12.25 4.89
C LYS A 516 38.06 11.97 3.84
N GLU A 517 38.19 10.84 3.15
CA GLU A 517 37.32 10.50 2.00
C GLU A 517 35.89 10.25 2.37
N PHE A 518 35.62 9.49 3.46
CA PHE A 518 34.28 9.13 3.90
C PHE A 518 34.12 9.35 5.40
N PRO A 519 32.85 9.67 5.87
CA PRO A 519 32.55 9.63 7.29
C PRO A 519 32.58 8.19 7.82
N ASP A 520 32.75 8.02 9.14
CA ASP A 520 32.68 6.71 9.77
C ASP A 520 31.25 6.21 9.89
N TYR A 521 30.30 7.13 10.10
CA TYR A 521 28.87 6.83 10.28
C TYR A 521 28.01 7.78 9.46
N VAL A 522 26.92 7.25 8.90
CA VAL A 522 25.88 8.04 8.23
C VAL A 522 24.53 7.69 8.85
N PHE A 523 23.80 8.72 9.29
CA PHE A 523 22.50 8.59 9.94
C PHE A 523 21.38 9.18 9.10
N ALA A 524 20.24 8.50 9.08
CA ALA A 524 19.00 9.00 8.49
C ALA A 524 17.79 8.50 9.26
N CYS A 525 16.74 9.33 9.40
CA CYS A 525 15.44 8.89 9.93
C CYS A 525 14.68 8.05 8.92
N ILE A 526 13.77 7.18 9.40
CA ILE A 526 13.00 6.26 8.58
C ILE A 526 11.51 6.36 8.93
N GLY A 527 10.71 6.79 7.92
CA GLY A 527 9.30 6.47 7.80
C GLY A 527 9.17 5.40 6.71
N GLY A 528 8.56 5.72 5.55
CA GLY A 528 8.62 4.83 4.38
C GLY A 528 10.00 4.69 3.73
N GLY A 529 11.03 5.43 4.15
CA GLY A 529 12.43 5.20 3.82
C GLY A 529 13.05 6.05 2.71
N SER A 530 12.35 7.04 2.12
CA SER A 530 12.91 7.82 0.98
C SER A 530 14.19 8.59 1.33
N ASN A 531 14.21 9.25 2.50
CA ASN A 531 15.38 9.94 3.01
C ASN A 531 16.57 8.98 3.21
N CYS A 532 16.32 7.87 3.91
CA CYS A 532 17.31 6.85 4.20
C CYS A 532 17.86 6.20 2.91
N ALA A 533 16.98 5.79 1.99
CA ALA A 533 17.38 5.20 0.71
C ALA A 533 18.25 6.16 -0.11
N GLY A 534 17.87 7.42 -0.19
CA GLY A 534 18.65 8.44 -0.90
C GLY A 534 20.03 8.70 -0.28
N THR A 535 20.07 8.77 1.05
CA THR A 535 21.31 9.03 1.79
C THR A 535 22.26 7.83 1.70
N PHE A 536 21.75 6.60 1.90
CA PHE A 536 22.61 5.40 2.02
C PHE A 536 23.05 4.82 0.69
N SER A 537 22.31 5.01 -0.39
CA SER A 537 22.52 4.34 -1.67
C SER A 537 23.96 4.44 -2.20
N HIS A 538 24.61 5.60 -2.06
CA HIS A 538 25.99 5.80 -2.49
C HIS A 538 27.02 5.14 -1.56
N PHE A 539 26.66 4.84 -0.32
CA PHE A 539 27.56 4.23 0.65
C PHE A 539 27.45 2.70 0.70
N ILE A 540 26.48 2.10 0.01
CA ILE A 540 26.27 0.64 0.02
C ILE A 540 27.57 -0.14 -0.34
N PRO A 541 28.37 0.26 -1.36
CA PRO A 541 29.61 -0.43 -1.70
C PRO A 541 30.73 -0.23 -0.66
N TYR A 542 30.66 0.82 0.17
CA TYR A 542 31.71 1.20 1.09
C TYR A 542 31.46 0.63 2.49
N THR A 543 31.84 -0.63 2.73
CA THR A 543 31.52 -1.38 3.96
C THR A 543 32.17 -0.80 5.22
N GLN A 544 33.24 0.02 5.08
CA GLN A 544 33.85 0.76 6.18
C GLN A 544 32.94 1.86 6.75
N VAL A 545 31.99 2.38 5.97
CA VAL A 545 30.99 3.36 6.42
C VAL A 545 29.82 2.63 7.07
N LYS A 546 29.55 2.92 8.34
CA LYS A 546 28.42 2.36 9.07
C LYS A 546 27.14 3.16 8.79
N LEU A 547 26.12 2.48 8.33
CA LEU A 547 24.84 3.06 7.98
C LEU A 547 23.82 2.80 9.08
N ILE A 548 23.29 3.86 9.69
CA ILE A 548 22.38 3.79 10.83
C ILE A 548 21.05 4.46 10.48
N GLY A 549 20.03 3.65 10.30
CA GLY A 549 18.66 4.13 10.14
C GLY A 549 17.94 4.23 11.48
N VAL A 550 17.13 5.28 11.70
CA VAL A 550 16.43 5.48 12.97
C VAL A 550 14.93 5.57 12.73
N GLU A 551 14.19 4.68 13.37
CA GLU A 551 12.73 4.55 13.30
C GLU A 551 12.06 5.22 14.51
N ALA A 552 10.75 5.51 14.36
CA ALA A 552 9.94 6.06 15.45
C ALA A 552 9.41 4.94 16.35
N ALA A 553 9.84 4.93 17.62
CA ALA A 553 9.35 4.00 18.62
C ALA A 553 8.13 4.53 19.41
N GLY A 554 7.62 5.71 19.07
CA GLY A 554 6.43 6.25 19.73
C GLY A 554 6.53 6.22 21.24
N GLU A 555 5.57 5.58 21.91
CA GLU A 555 5.57 5.37 23.36
C GLU A 555 6.45 4.17 23.80
N GLY A 556 6.99 3.39 22.86
CA GLY A 556 7.89 2.25 23.08
C GLY A 556 7.54 1.06 22.20
N ILE A 557 8.55 0.30 21.75
CA ILE A 557 8.37 -0.87 20.87
C ILE A 557 7.64 -2.05 21.54
N ASP A 558 7.58 -2.05 22.89
CA ASP A 558 6.84 -3.05 23.67
C ASP A 558 5.36 -2.68 23.83
N THR A 559 4.94 -1.56 23.23
CA THR A 559 3.56 -1.09 23.20
C THR A 559 2.97 -1.31 21.81
N ASN A 560 1.66 -1.08 21.64
CA ASN A 560 1.02 -1.03 20.32
C ASN A 560 1.09 0.38 19.71
N SER A 561 1.86 1.31 20.30
CA SER A 561 1.90 2.73 19.98
C SER A 561 3.28 3.13 19.46
N HIS A 562 3.68 2.58 18.31
CA HIS A 562 4.96 2.84 17.63
C HIS A 562 4.86 2.65 16.10
N ALA A 563 5.89 3.07 15.35
CA ALA A 563 6.04 2.89 13.91
C ALA A 563 7.41 2.29 13.53
N ALA A 564 8.06 1.54 14.44
CA ALA A 564 9.37 0.93 14.24
C ALA A 564 9.27 -0.37 13.43
N THR A 565 9.03 -0.25 12.14
CA THR A 565 8.69 -1.34 11.23
C THR A 565 9.83 -2.34 11.03
N LEU A 566 11.07 -1.86 10.79
CA LEU A 566 12.23 -2.75 10.65
C LEU A 566 12.61 -3.41 11.97
N THR A 567 12.43 -2.72 13.10
CA THR A 567 12.79 -3.24 14.42
C THR A 567 11.78 -4.30 14.90
N ALA A 568 10.48 -4.03 14.84
CA ALA A 568 9.43 -4.85 15.44
C ALA A 568 8.51 -5.55 14.43
N GLY A 569 8.51 -5.12 13.17
CA GLY A 569 7.65 -5.68 12.13
C GLY A 569 8.12 -7.05 11.61
N LYS A 570 7.32 -7.61 10.74
CA LYS A 570 7.57 -8.90 10.07
C LYS A 570 7.36 -8.77 8.56
N PRO A 571 7.97 -9.64 7.74
CA PRO A 571 7.68 -9.69 6.31
C PRO A 571 6.18 -9.84 6.02
N GLY A 572 5.70 -9.09 5.05
CA GLY A 572 4.32 -9.08 4.61
C GLY A 572 4.16 -8.25 3.34
N VAL A 573 2.92 -8.11 2.85
CA VAL A 573 2.58 -7.37 1.65
C VAL A 573 1.70 -6.18 2.00
N LEU A 574 2.12 -4.98 1.60
CA LEU A 574 1.37 -3.74 1.81
C LEU A 574 1.62 -2.76 0.67
N HIS A 575 0.56 -2.07 0.21
CA HIS A 575 0.63 -1.01 -0.82
C HIS A 575 1.45 -1.40 -2.06
N GLY A 576 1.33 -2.66 -2.48
CA GLY A 576 1.92 -3.15 -3.72
C GLY A 576 3.33 -3.74 -3.62
N ALA A 577 3.91 -3.88 -2.44
CA ALA A 577 5.23 -4.47 -2.26
C ALA A 577 5.30 -5.45 -1.09
N LYS A 578 6.13 -6.49 -1.23
CA LYS A 578 6.57 -7.32 -0.11
C LYS A 578 7.70 -6.62 0.63
N THR A 579 7.52 -6.41 1.93
CA THR A 579 8.49 -5.70 2.78
C THR A 579 8.28 -6.06 4.26
N TYR A 580 8.98 -5.40 5.20
CA TYR A 580 8.62 -5.46 6.61
C TYR A 580 7.42 -4.56 6.87
N ILE A 581 6.42 -5.07 7.59
CA ILE A 581 5.23 -4.33 8.01
C ILE A 581 4.89 -4.60 9.47
N LEU A 582 4.26 -3.63 10.12
CA LEU A 582 3.63 -3.82 11.43
C LEU A 582 2.26 -4.46 11.20
N GLN A 583 2.09 -5.67 11.71
CA GLN A 583 0.90 -6.50 11.53
C GLN A 583 0.69 -7.41 12.74
N ASP A 584 -0.57 -7.76 12.95
CA ASP A 584 -0.94 -8.72 13.99
C ASP A 584 -0.64 -10.19 13.59
N SER A 585 -1.08 -11.14 14.40
CA SER A 585 -0.93 -12.58 14.13
C SER A 585 -1.71 -13.04 12.90
N ASP A 586 -2.79 -12.36 12.58
CA ASP A 586 -3.72 -12.70 11.50
C ASP A 586 -3.40 -11.99 10.17
N GLY A 587 -2.31 -11.19 10.15
CA GLY A 587 -1.86 -10.46 8.97
C GLY A 587 -2.66 -9.19 8.69
N GLN A 588 -3.42 -8.68 9.66
CA GLN A 588 -4.02 -7.36 9.58
C GLN A 588 -2.97 -6.30 9.91
N VAL A 589 -2.95 -5.22 9.15
CA VAL A 589 -1.97 -4.14 9.37
C VAL A 589 -2.31 -3.39 10.64
N SER A 590 -1.34 -3.30 11.55
CA SER A 590 -1.51 -2.63 12.84
C SER A 590 -1.64 -1.12 12.69
N GLU A 591 -2.34 -0.49 13.62
CA GLU A 591 -2.25 0.95 13.82
C GLU A 591 -0.85 1.34 14.26
N THR A 592 -0.43 2.54 13.89
CA THR A 592 0.89 3.07 14.23
C THR A 592 0.77 4.37 15.01
N HIS A 593 1.86 4.76 15.66
CA HIS A 593 1.95 6.03 16.35
C HIS A 593 3.36 6.61 16.29
N SER A 594 3.43 7.92 16.02
CA SER A 594 4.62 8.76 16.17
C SER A 594 4.19 10.21 16.38
N ILE A 595 4.91 10.97 17.18
CA ILE A 595 4.74 12.43 17.24
C ILE A 595 5.09 13.08 15.90
N SER A 596 5.83 12.38 15.06
CA SER A 596 6.16 12.81 13.70
C SER A 596 5.24 12.15 12.68
N ALA A 597 4.31 12.92 12.09
CA ALA A 597 3.39 12.42 11.06
C ALA A 597 4.10 11.83 9.83
N GLY A 598 5.34 12.24 9.54
CA GLY A 598 6.13 11.70 8.43
C GLY A 598 6.80 10.35 8.71
N LEU A 599 6.82 9.90 9.99
CA LEU A 599 7.30 8.58 10.39
C LEU A 599 6.18 7.65 10.87
N ASP A 600 4.93 8.13 10.89
CA ASP A 600 3.75 7.39 11.32
C ASP A 600 3.22 6.53 10.16
N TYR A 601 3.86 5.39 9.92
CA TYR A 601 3.54 4.50 8.79
C TYR A 601 3.93 3.05 9.12
N PRO A 602 3.05 2.06 8.84
CA PRO A 602 3.25 0.66 9.24
C PRO A 602 4.13 -0.16 8.29
N GLY A 603 4.73 0.44 7.28
CA GLY A 603 5.56 -0.22 6.29
C GLY A 603 6.88 0.51 6.03
N VAL A 604 7.75 -0.09 5.24
CA VAL A 604 9.05 0.47 4.89
C VAL A 604 9.43 0.10 3.45
N GLY A 605 10.36 0.84 2.85
CA GLY A 605 10.89 0.53 1.53
C GLY A 605 11.53 -0.86 1.46
N PRO A 606 11.23 -1.65 0.42
CA PRO A 606 11.75 -3.02 0.29
C PRO A 606 13.28 -3.08 0.16
N GLU A 607 13.91 -2.03 -0.35
CA GLU A 607 15.38 -1.94 -0.40
C GLU A 607 15.99 -1.83 1.01
N LEU A 608 15.36 -1.09 1.93
CA LEU A 608 15.77 -1.02 3.33
C LEU A 608 15.58 -2.37 4.04
N ALA A 609 14.50 -3.07 3.72
CA ALA A 609 14.26 -4.43 4.19
C ALA A 609 15.40 -5.38 3.77
N SER A 610 15.86 -5.28 2.53
CA SER A 610 17.00 -6.02 2.01
C SER A 610 18.31 -5.66 2.73
N TRP A 611 18.56 -4.39 3.01
CA TRP A 611 19.76 -3.96 3.76
C TRP A 611 19.75 -4.46 5.20
N LYS A 612 18.59 -4.57 5.83
CA LYS A 612 18.44 -5.24 7.13
C LYS A 612 18.77 -6.72 7.02
N ALA A 613 18.16 -7.43 6.09
CA ALA A 613 18.33 -8.86 5.91
C ALA A 613 19.78 -9.24 5.61
N SER A 614 20.49 -8.42 4.82
CA SER A 614 21.92 -8.60 4.49
C SER A 614 22.88 -8.10 5.58
N GLY A 615 22.41 -7.41 6.60
CA GLY A 615 23.24 -6.79 7.63
C GLY A 615 24.07 -5.59 7.14
N ARG A 616 23.74 -5.01 5.95
CA ARG A 616 24.48 -3.86 5.42
C ARG A 616 24.20 -2.57 6.19
N ALA A 617 23.01 -2.39 6.71
CA ALA A 617 22.63 -1.27 7.55
C ALA A 617 22.09 -1.75 8.90
N THR A 618 22.31 -0.95 9.93
CA THR A 618 21.77 -1.17 11.27
C THR A 618 20.58 -0.25 11.47
N PHE A 619 19.51 -0.76 12.09
CA PHE A 619 18.31 0.00 12.35
C PHE A 619 18.09 0.10 13.85
N LEU A 620 17.94 1.33 14.31
CA LEU A 620 17.69 1.70 15.70
C LEU A 620 16.31 2.35 15.79
N TYR A 621 15.83 2.49 16.99
CA TYR A 621 14.57 3.18 17.26
C TYR A 621 14.74 4.31 18.27
N CYS A 622 13.86 5.31 18.20
CA CYS A 622 13.86 6.49 19.04
C CYS A 622 12.44 6.77 19.54
N LYS A 623 12.28 6.94 20.86
CA LYS A 623 10.99 7.25 21.47
C LYS A 623 10.58 8.70 21.25
N ASP A 624 9.31 9.01 21.50
CA ASP A 624 8.76 10.36 21.31
C ASP A 624 9.47 11.41 22.18
N GLU A 625 9.73 11.13 23.46
CA GLU A 625 10.47 12.02 24.33
C GLU A 625 11.94 12.19 23.91
N GLU A 626 12.58 11.14 23.40
CA GLU A 626 13.94 11.18 22.88
C GLU A 626 14.02 12.03 21.59
N ALA A 627 13.03 11.89 20.72
CA ALA A 627 12.94 12.71 19.50
C ALA A 627 12.72 14.19 19.83
N LEU A 628 11.86 14.48 20.81
CA LEU A 628 11.65 15.85 21.29
C LEU A 628 12.93 16.43 21.92
N GLU A 629 13.73 15.62 22.60
CA GLU A 629 15.04 16.02 23.12
C GLU A 629 16.02 16.31 21.99
N GLY A 630 16.07 15.49 20.95
CA GLY A 630 16.87 15.74 19.74
C GLY A 630 16.49 17.06 19.03
N PHE A 631 15.19 17.35 18.96
CA PHE A 631 14.67 18.62 18.48
C PHE A 631 15.17 19.80 19.31
N ARG A 632 15.07 19.70 20.64
CA ARG A 632 15.55 20.72 21.58
C ARG A 632 17.05 20.95 21.45
N ILE A 633 17.85 19.88 21.50
CA ILE A 633 19.30 19.98 21.50
C ILE A 633 19.80 20.69 20.25
N LEU A 634 19.38 20.28 19.05
CA LEU A 634 19.85 20.92 17.81
C LEU A 634 19.38 22.38 17.73
N SER A 635 18.14 22.66 18.15
CA SER A 635 17.62 24.04 18.15
C SER A 635 18.43 24.95 19.07
N GLN A 636 18.83 24.50 20.25
CA GLN A 636 19.52 25.31 21.25
C GLN A 636 21.05 25.36 21.05
N SER A 637 21.66 24.30 20.46
CA SER A 637 23.10 24.30 20.19
C SER A 637 23.46 25.01 18.89
N GLU A 638 22.72 24.75 17.80
CA GLU A 638 23.08 25.18 16.45
C GLU A 638 22.14 26.26 15.88
N GLY A 639 21.07 26.61 16.60
CA GLY A 639 20.04 27.54 16.08
C GLY A 639 19.25 26.97 14.89
N ILE A 640 19.24 25.63 14.73
CA ILE A 640 18.57 24.92 13.66
C ILE A 640 17.35 24.21 14.25
N ILE A 641 16.15 24.58 13.81
CA ILE A 641 14.90 23.92 14.21
C ILE A 641 14.65 22.78 13.19
N PRO A 642 14.99 21.51 13.52
CA PRO A 642 14.82 20.40 12.60
C PRO A 642 13.35 19.94 12.57
N ALA A 643 12.93 19.28 11.49
CA ALA A 643 11.67 18.53 11.52
C ALA A 643 11.70 17.43 12.58
N LEU A 644 10.55 17.11 13.18
CA LEU A 644 10.43 16.01 14.16
C LEU A 644 10.92 14.67 13.59
N GLU A 645 10.76 14.46 12.28
CA GLU A 645 11.33 13.31 11.58
C GLU A 645 12.83 13.21 11.81
N SER A 646 13.58 14.26 11.49
CA SER A 646 15.04 14.30 11.62
C SER A 646 15.51 14.20 13.06
N SER A 647 14.71 14.68 14.00
CA SER A 647 15.02 14.72 15.44
C SER A 647 15.26 13.32 16.02
N HIS A 648 14.60 12.29 15.49
CA HIS A 648 14.85 10.89 15.85
C HIS A 648 16.30 10.47 15.54
N ALA A 649 16.76 10.77 14.33
CA ALA A 649 18.13 10.46 13.91
C ALA A 649 19.17 11.32 14.66
N ILE A 650 18.87 12.58 14.91
CA ILE A 650 19.72 13.50 15.65
C ILE A 650 19.97 12.98 17.08
N PHE A 651 18.92 12.60 17.80
CA PHE A 651 19.06 12.08 19.17
C PHE A 651 19.96 10.85 19.23
N LYS A 652 19.69 9.84 18.39
CA LYS A 652 20.49 8.60 18.36
C LYS A 652 21.91 8.81 17.88
N ALA A 653 22.13 9.74 16.95
CA ALA A 653 23.48 10.10 16.53
C ALA A 653 24.27 10.76 17.66
N ILE A 654 23.65 11.64 18.47
CA ILE A 654 24.27 12.25 19.66
C ILE A 654 24.64 11.18 20.70
N GLU A 655 23.77 10.23 20.98
CA GLU A 655 24.06 9.12 21.90
C GLU A 655 25.29 8.33 21.46
N ILE A 656 25.36 7.97 20.16
CA ILE A 656 26.49 7.24 19.62
C ILE A 656 27.76 8.10 19.57
N ALA A 657 27.65 9.37 19.19
CA ALA A 657 28.80 10.29 19.15
C ALA A 657 29.52 10.39 20.50
N LYS A 658 28.79 10.42 21.60
CA LYS A 658 29.36 10.43 22.98
C LYS A 658 30.26 9.24 23.27
N THR A 659 30.03 8.10 22.63
CA THR A 659 30.77 6.85 22.86
C THR A 659 31.98 6.68 21.94
N LEU A 660 32.11 7.53 20.92
CA LEU A 660 33.13 7.42 19.89
C LEU A 660 34.33 8.36 20.17
N PRO A 661 35.55 7.98 19.69
CA PRO A 661 36.68 8.86 19.72
C PRO A 661 36.46 10.16 18.92
N LYS A 662 37.20 11.23 19.30
CA LYS A 662 37.07 12.57 18.66
C LYS A 662 37.53 12.63 17.21
N ASP A 663 38.29 11.66 16.74
CA ASP A 663 38.74 11.53 15.34
C ASP A 663 37.71 10.87 14.43
N LYS A 664 36.58 10.44 15.00
CA LYS A 664 35.45 9.85 14.25
C LYS A 664 34.51 10.93 13.75
N ASP A 665 33.85 10.63 12.61
CA ASP A 665 32.92 11.52 11.94
C ASP A 665 31.56 10.86 11.74
N ILE A 666 30.53 11.58 12.12
CA ILE A 666 29.13 11.22 11.93
C ILE A 666 28.50 12.25 10.99
N VAL A 667 27.87 11.81 9.91
CA VAL A 667 27.00 12.65 9.08
C VAL A 667 25.55 12.33 9.38
N ILE A 668 24.75 13.34 9.66
CA ILE A 668 23.31 13.24 9.90
C ILE A 668 22.59 13.98 8.76
N THR A 669 21.66 13.32 8.09
CA THR A 669 20.77 14.00 7.13
C THR A 669 19.64 14.68 7.87
N VAL A 670 19.65 16.02 7.92
CA VAL A 670 18.53 16.85 8.39
C VAL A 670 17.50 16.93 7.25
N SER A 671 16.58 15.99 7.25
CA SER A 671 15.70 15.70 6.11
C SER A 671 14.63 16.77 5.82
N GLY A 672 14.34 17.62 6.83
CA GLY A 672 13.37 18.69 6.72
C GLY A 672 13.48 19.68 7.88
N ARG A 673 12.87 20.87 7.70
CA ARG A 673 12.84 21.92 8.72
C ARG A 673 11.58 21.84 9.59
N GLY A 674 11.71 22.27 10.83
CA GLY A 674 10.71 22.14 11.88
C GLY A 674 9.66 23.24 11.97
N ASP A 675 9.67 24.24 11.09
CA ASP A 675 8.65 25.31 11.12
C ASP A 675 7.21 24.76 11.11
N LYS A 676 7.00 23.66 10.41
CA LYS A 676 5.72 22.95 10.33
C LYS A 676 5.31 22.32 11.67
N ASP A 677 6.28 22.01 12.53
CA ASP A 677 6.09 21.22 13.75
C ASP A 677 6.01 22.08 15.01
N VAL A 678 6.37 23.38 14.92
CA VAL A 678 6.45 24.27 16.11
C VAL A 678 5.14 24.31 16.90
N GLN A 679 4.00 24.40 16.22
CA GLN A 679 2.70 24.40 16.89
C GLN A 679 2.44 23.03 17.56
N HIS A 680 2.70 21.94 16.86
CA HIS A 680 2.51 20.60 17.38
C HIS A 680 3.45 20.32 18.58
N VAL A 681 4.71 20.77 18.50
CA VAL A 681 5.65 20.69 19.64
C VAL A 681 5.10 21.46 20.84
N ALA A 682 4.52 22.65 20.64
CA ALA A 682 3.91 23.41 21.74
C ALA A 682 2.74 22.64 22.40
N GLU A 683 1.96 21.90 21.62
CA GLU A 683 0.88 21.02 22.11
C GLU A 683 1.41 19.78 22.86
N LEU A 684 2.58 19.25 22.47
CA LEU A 684 3.21 18.09 23.10
C LEU A 684 3.96 18.43 24.40
N LEU A 685 4.50 19.62 24.52
CA LEU A 685 5.33 20.04 25.66
C LEU A 685 4.68 19.85 27.03
N PRO A 686 3.38 20.08 27.27
CA PRO A 686 2.76 19.79 28.55
C PRO A 686 2.84 18.32 28.97
N LYS A 687 2.83 17.38 28.02
CA LYS A 687 2.89 15.92 28.26
C LYS A 687 4.33 15.39 28.30
N LEU A 688 5.14 15.77 27.32
CA LEU A 688 6.48 15.21 27.12
C LEU A 688 7.60 16.07 27.70
N GLY A 689 7.42 17.38 27.78
CA GLY A 689 8.41 18.32 28.32
C GLY A 689 8.90 17.96 29.72
N PRO A 690 8.03 17.60 30.68
CA PRO A 690 8.46 17.16 32.01
C PRO A 690 9.41 15.95 32.01
N LYS A 691 9.28 15.04 31.03
CA LYS A 691 10.15 13.86 30.92
C LYS A 691 11.59 14.19 30.54
N ILE A 692 11.80 15.32 29.85
CA ILE A 692 13.12 15.79 29.39
C ILE A 692 13.55 17.11 30.06
N GLY A 693 12.83 17.55 31.07
CA GLY A 693 13.13 18.81 31.78
C GLY A 693 13.01 20.05 30.88
N TRP A 694 12.09 20.07 29.93
CA TRP A 694 11.89 21.17 29.00
C TRP A 694 10.50 21.81 29.14
N ASP A 695 10.47 23.06 29.62
CA ASP A 695 9.26 23.85 29.75
C ASP A 695 9.46 25.22 29.09
N LEU A 696 8.61 25.54 28.12
CA LEU A 696 8.58 26.84 27.41
C LEU A 696 7.32 27.64 27.71
N ARG A 697 6.56 27.29 28.79
CA ARG A 697 5.38 28.08 29.15
C ARG A 697 5.82 29.49 29.52
N ILE A 698 5.15 30.48 28.93
CA ILE A 698 5.31 31.87 29.32
C ILE A 698 4.57 32.03 30.65
N ASP A 699 5.29 32.10 31.77
CA ASP A 699 4.73 32.43 33.04
C ASP A 699 4.15 33.86 32.98
N SER A 700 2.82 33.95 32.96
CA SER A 700 2.11 35.22 33.01
C SER A 700 2.43 36.02 34.28
N ALA A 701 3.11 35.40 35.25
CA ALA A 701 3.57 36.04 36.49
C ALA A 701 4.88 36.87 36.33
N ASN A 702 5.63 36.72 35.24
CA ASN A 702 6.90 37.42 35.01
C ASN A 702 6.82 38.64 34.10
N GLN A 703 5.62 39.07 33.68
CA GLN A 703 5.45 40.29 32.83
C GLN A 703 5.64 41.59 33.63
N THR A 704 6.04 41.60 34.88
CA THR A 704 6.19 42.80 35.74
C THR A 704 7.61 43.08 36.18
N LYS A 705 8.65 42.55 35.51
CA LYS A 705 10.03 42.97 35.79
C LYS A 705 10.82 43.11 34.47
N CYS A 706 10.61 44.17 33.77
CA CYS A 706 11.58 44.85 32.91
C CYS A 706 11.36 46.35 33.02
#